data_d503ed3dfcc96f7c5f90069539802426
#
_entry.id   d503ed3dfcc96f7c5f90069539802426
#
_cell.length_a   1.000
_cell.length_b   1.000
_cell.length_c   1.000
_cell.angle_alpha   90.00
_cell.angle_beta   90.00
_cell.angle_gamma   90.00
#
_symmetry.space_group_name_H-M   'P 1'
#
loop_
_entity.id
_entity.type
_entity.pdbx_description
1 polymer ?
#
loop_
_entity_poly.entity_id
_entity_poly.type
_entity_poly.pdbx_seq_one_letter_code
_entity_poly.pdbx_strand_id
1 'polypeptide(L)'
;MPNTYENAQEPIVPVVPVVPVVPVVPVVPDVTAVPDVPCADPLGDPFLRTRFALPARPATFLRRQRLVDHLDQALGTPLTLVNGAAGAGKTLLAADWAAGLRSPVAWLTVEVGDRRPGVFWAYVLQTLRACGAPASDAVGAPADASGVDRRLLAALAAELNDRDRPVVLVLDEYDCMTAPEITEQLAFVLHHAGRGLHLVLVTRTEPLLPLHRYRAAGELTEIRAAELAFTPEEAVALLELHGLSLPVHAARALVDRTRGWAAGLRLSALAARESADPELYLKEFEADHSTVADFLLAEVLKGQTQETQDLLLRVSVLKRFCPDLADALTLRTDAEPILAGLHRENAFVEHLGHSWYQLHPLFGEILRAHLRVRLPGLEPELHRRAARWLRRSGFLPETLAHSAAADDWDFAAGALIDELAIGRLFTGLRSDDLAQLFSAMGPEARSPAADLVRAAHDLSRYDLDRGRAHLRRAEEQLADDAPDLAAAQLSCALLEALAARLTGCPSRVEKAAEAADELRQEVPAHLLEEHPELTALLLTHLGSARLWAGRFEDARAVLTTVAGTPGGASTVLPREESMGHLALLDYLNGWLGRAERKALAALSEAERAGPPQTSGSGIGRLVLAAVAVDRHELGRAQALLDETAQLPSVTRDPVMAAGRALATARLLLARGKARAAVEAADPAVSTAVASPWAASHEMLVDSAAHLAEGRPDRAAEVLQGVSGDQPVCAVEAAAIQLAAGRPRAAVDLLDSIRAEGRTGPAVTVGAALVRARIAEEAGDTATAHRLVAQALLDARRERLRRPFLNAGAWIRPLLATAPLHALAAGWLTPGPPRRGEPPRTEPLPPLLVAAELSGREHDVLERLARMMSTEEIAADLYLSVNTVKTHLKSVYRKLAVNRRNEAVRRARELRLL
;
A
#
# COMPACT_ATOMS: atom_id res chain seq x y z
N MET A 1 -32.84 -68.96 -10.30
CA MET A 1 -32.83 -69.78 -11.51
C MET A 1 -33.57 -69.13 -12.63
N PRO A 2 -33.16 -69.24 -13.92
CA PRO A 2 -31.85 -69.46 -14.43
C PRO A 2 -31.40 -68.36 -15.44
N ASN A 3 -30.10 -68.33 -15.60
CA ASN A 3 -29.28 -68.18 -16.81
C ASN A 3 -29.90 -67.67 -18.11
N THR A 4 -29.20 -66.75 -18.76
CA THR A 4 -28.60 -66.97 -20.08
C THR A 4 -27.49 -65.95 -20.35
N TYR A 5 -26.36 -66.46 -20.78
CA TYR A 5 -25.23 -65.76 -21.41
C TYR A 5 -25.60 -65.20 -22.76
N GLU A 6 -25.10 -64.04 -23.14
CA GLU A 6 -24.75 -63.82 -24.56
C GLU A 6 -23.56 -62.88 -24.69
N ASN A 7 -22.62 -63.31 -25.48
CA ASN A 7 -21.34 -62.70 -25.90
C ASN A 7 -21.55 -61.37 -26.64
N ALA A 8 -20.72 -60.38 -26.35
CA ALA A 8 -20.38 -59.35 -27.33
C ALA A 8 -18.85 -59.20 -27.36
N GLN A 9 -18.33 -59.42 -28.53
CA GLN A 9 -16.92 -59.37 -28.94
C GLN A 9 -16.33 -57.98 -28.75
N GLU A 10 -15.12 -57.90 -28.17
CA GLU A 10 -14.23 -56.75 -28.23
C GLU A 10 -13.65 -56.55 -29.62
N PRO A 11 -13.47 -55.33 -30.11
CA PRO A 11 -12.75 -55.06 -31.31
C PRO A 11 -11.22 -55.12 -31.04
N ILE A 12 -10.56 -55.92 -31.83
CA ILE A 12 -9.12 -56.08 -31.90
C ILE A 12 -8.48 -54.77 -32.39
N VAL A 13 -7.72 -54.10 -31.53
CA VAL A 13 -6.83 -53.01 -31.92
C VAL A 13 -5.51 -53.60 -32.40
N PRO A 14 -4.98 -53.25 -33.56
CA PRO A 14 -3.71 -53.82 -34.05
C PRO A 14 -2.54 -53.34 -33.19
N VAL A 15 -1.81 -54.28 -32.67
CA VAL A 15 -0.53 -54.05 -31.97
C VAL A 15 0.51 -53.63 -32.98
N VAL A 16 0.96 -52.39 -32.88
CA VAL A 16 2.16 -51.88 -33.58
C VAL A 16 3.37 -52.46 -32.86
N PRO A 17 4.30 -53.09 -33.56
CA PRO A 17 5.48 -53.68 -32.94
C PRO A 17 6.37 -52.55 -32.36
N VAL A 18 6.59 -52.62 -31.04
CA VAL A 18 7.57 -51.79 -30.33
C VAL A 18 8.94 -52.26 -30.83
N VAL A 19 9.62 -51.42 -31.59
CA VAL A 19 11.05 -51.61 -31.87
C VAL A 19 11.81 -51.35 -30.58
N PRO A 20 12.63 -52.29 -30.09
CA PRO A 20 13.42 -52.02 -28.89
C PRO A 20 14.43 -50.95 -29.21
N VAL A 21 14.32 -49.79 -28.52
CA VAL A 21 15.36 -48.80 -28.48
C VAL A 21 16.54 -49.40 -27.75
N VAL A 22 17.53 -49.79 -28.45
CA VAL A 22 18.83 -50.19 -27.88
C VAL A 22 19.40 -48.94 -27.21
N PRO A 23 19.72 -48.97 -25.89
CA PRO A 23 20.39 -47.86 -25.26
C PRO A 23 21.73 -47.68 -25.94
N VAL A 24 21.95 -46.50 -26.55
CA VAL A 24 23.26 -46.09 -27.00
C VAL A 24 24.14 -45.97 -25.77
N VAL A 25 24.87 -46.98 -25.46
CA VAL A 25 25.99 -46.92 -24.53
C VAL A 25 26.98 -45.91 -25.11
N PRO A 26 27.33 -44.81 -24.44
CA PRO A 26 28.41 -44.00 -24.89
C PRO A 26 29.66 -44.84 -25.02
N VAL A 27 30.25 -44.86 -26.19
CA VAL A 27 31.53 -45.53 -26.45
C VAL A 27 32.57 -44.87 -25.56
N VAL A 28 32.87 -45.49 -24.45
CA VAL A 28 34.07 -45.17 -23.67
C VAL A 28 35.25 -45.48 -24.57
N PRO A 29 36.13 -44.54 -24.88
CA PRO A 29 37.31 -44.85 -25.66
C PRO A 29 38.10 -45.92 -24.91
N ASP A 30 38.45 -46.98 -25.62
CA ASP A 30 39.25 -48.08 -25.18
C ASP A 30 40.66 -47.53 -24.73
N VAL A 31 40.85 -47.39 -23.42
CA VAL A 31 42.14 -46.99 -22.82
C VAL A 31 42.97 -48.24 -22.66
N THR A 32 43.60 -48.63 -23.78
CA THR A 32 44.67 -49.60 -23.72
C THR A 32 45.97 -48.84 -23.36
N ALA A 33 46.56 -49.25 -22.22
CA ALA A 33 47.92 -49.05 -21.77
C ALA A 33 48.33 -47.61 -21.42
N VAL A 34 47.98 -47.16 -20.22
CA VAL A 34 48.80 -46.18 -19.46
C VAL A 34 49.51 -46.97 -18.37
N PRO A 35 50.88 -46.87 -18.27
CA PRO A 35 51.62 -47.53 -17.22
C PRO A 35 51.35 -46.87 -15.87
N ASP A 36 51.19 -47.68 -14.83
CA ASP A 36 51.17 -47.35 -13.39
C ASP A 36 50.33 -46.15 -12.89
N VAL A 37 49.07 -46.08 -13.31
CA VAL A 37 48.11 -45.23 -12.60
C VAL A 37 47.65 -45.94 -11.36
N PRO A 38 47.78 -45.39 -10.12
CA PRO A 38 47.25 -46.00 -8.92
C PRO A 38 45.77 -46.30 -9.13
N CYS A 39 45.35 -47.54 -8.96
CA CYS A 39 43.97 -47.95 -9.06
C CYS A 39 43.18 -47.75 -7.76
N ALA A 40 43.86 -47.27 -6.71
CA ALA A 40 43.33 -47.08 -5.37
C ALA A 40 43.85 -45.75 -4.77
N ASP A 41 43.13 -45.22 -3.80
CA ASP A 41 43.53 -44.11 -3.00
C ASP A 41 44.63 -44.46 -1.94
N PRO A 42 45.17 -43.53 -1.16
CA PRO A 42 46.19 -43.83 -0.14
C PRO A 42 45.70 -44.72 1.03
N LEU A 43 44.40 -44.97 1.14
CA LEU A 43 43.82 -45.95 2.10
C LEU A 43 43.76 -47.34 1.51
N GLY A 44 44.01 -47.52 0.23
CA GLY A 44 43.87 -48.74 -0.51
C GLY A 44 42.44 -48.98 -1.08
N ASP A 45 41.54 -47.99 -0.95
CA ASP A 45 40.21 -48.10 -1.46
C ASP A 45 40.19 -47.75 -2.97
N PRO A 46 39.41 -48.52 -3.80
CA PRO A 46 39.32 -48.24 -5.24
C PRO A 46 38.65 -46.92 -5.51
N PHE A 47 39.16 -46.14 -6.48
CA PHE A 47 38.50 -44.86 -6.87
C PHE A 47 37.07 -45.11 -7.41
N LEU A 48 36.09 -44.42 -6.82
CA LEU A 48 34.70 -44.45 -7.24
C LEU A 48 34.50 -43.63 -8.51
N ARG A 49 34.42 -44.26 -9.69
CA ARG A 49 34.30 -43.58 -10.99
C ARG A 49 33.06 -42.70 -11.10
N THR A 50 32.01 -43.01 -10.37
CA THR A 50 30.77 -42.17 -10.32
C THR A 50 31.01 -40.75 -9.83
N ARG A 51 32.03 -40.54 -9.02
CA ARG A 51 32.39 -39.23 -8.47
C ARG A 51 33.08 -38.31 -9.49
N PHE A 52 33.60 -38.87 -10.58
CA PHE A 52 34.23 -38.16 -11.69
C PHE A 52 33.26 -37.87 -12.84
N ALA A 53 32.07 -38.44 -12.79
CA ALA A 53 31.08 -38.29 -13.85
C ALA A 53 30.27 -37.01 -13.69
N LEU A 54 30.09 -36.32 -14.81
CA LEU A 54 29.17 -35.19 -14.88
C LEU A 54 27.73 -35.66 -14.57
N PRO A 55 27.02 -35.03 -13.62
CA PRO A 55 25.64 -35.35 -13.33
C PRO A 55 24.75 -35.32 -14.56
N ALA A 56 23.91 -36.33 -14.74
CA ALA A 56 22.99 -36.44 -15.86
C ALA A 56 21.87 -35.37 -15.73
N ARG A 57 21.55 -34.72 -16.86
CA ARG A 57 20.46 -33.76 -16.92
C ARG A 57 19.11 -34.48 -16.96
N PRO A 58 18.13 -34.11 -16.12
CA PRO A 58 16.76 -34.62 -16.23
C PRO A 58 16.14 -34.23 -17.57
N ALA A 59 15.16 -35.01 -18.07
CA ALA A 59 14.45 -34.68 -19.32
C ALA A 59 13.73 -33.32 -19.28
N THR A 60 13.33 -32.86 -18.10
CA THR A 60 12.67 -31.57 -17.85
C THR A 60 13.66 -30.51 -17.35
N PHE A 61 14.94 -30.61 -17.71
CA PHE A 61 15.94 -29.61 -17.35
C PHE A 61 15.77 -28.36 -18.21
N LEU A 62 15.63 -27.21 -17.57
CA LEU A 62 15.65 -25.91 -18.23
C LEU A 62 17.06 -25.31 -18.22
N ARG A 63 17.64 -25.09 -19.41
CA ARG A 63 18.91 -24.38 -19.56
C ARG A 63 18.70 -22.89 -19.28
N ARG A 64 19.38 -22.37 -18.27
CA ARG A 64 19.31 -20.94 -17.87
C ARG A 64 20.43 -20.15 -18.52
N GLN A 65 20.19 -19.65 -19.72
CA GLN A 65 21.22 -19.04 -20.55
C GLN A 65 21.92 -17.88 -19.86
N ARG A 66 21.20 -17.02 -19.10
CA ARG A 66 21.80 -15.90 -18.36
C ARG A 66 22.90 -16.34 -17.37
N LEU A 67 22.73 -17.50 -16.73
CA LEU A 67 23.71 -18.03 -15.77
C LEU A 67 24.87 -18.71 -16.51
N VAL A 68 24.59 -19.37 -17.62
CA VAL A 68 25.63 -19.95 -18.49
C VAL A 68 26.51 -18.84 -19.05
N ASP A 69 25.93 -17.75 -19.55
CA ASP A 69 26.68 -16.60 -20.04
C ASP A 69 27.53 -15.95 -18.95
N HIS A 70 27.05 -15.92 -17.70
CA HIS A 70 27.81 -15.43 -16.55
C HIS A 70 29.00 -16.33 -16.24
N LEU A 71 28.80 -17.66 -16.26
CA LEU A 71 29.89 -18.64 -16.08
C LEU A 71 30.90 -18.62 -17.25
N ASP A 72 30.47 -18.34 -18.48
CA ASP A 72 31.38 -18.19 -19.61
C ASP A 72 32.29 -16.95 -19.44
N GLN A 73 31.74 -15.86 -18.94
CA GLN A 73 32.52 -14.66 -18.59
C GLN A 73 33.49 -14.94 -17.44
N ALA A 74 33.12 -15.82 -16.51
CA ALA A 74 33.90 -16.20 -15.35
C ALA A 74 35.19 -16.95 -15.71
N LEU A 75 35.33 -17.53 -16.90
CA LEU A 75 36.57 -18.18 -17.34
C LEU A 75 37.76 -17.23 -17.39
N GLY A 76 37.54 -15.93 -17.31
CA GLY A 76 38.59 -14.91 -17.16
C GLY A 76 39.15 -14.79 -15.74
N THR A 77 38.50 -15.34 -14.74
CA THR A 77 38.91 -15.33 -13.31
C THR A 77 39.39 -16.71 -12.87
N PRO A 78 40.34 -16.80 -11.96
CA PRO A 78 40.88 -18.10 -11.49
C PRO A 78 39.90 -18.89 -10.62
N LEU A 79 38.93 -18.21 -9.96
CA LEU A 79 38.01 -18.81 -9.02
C LEU A 79 36.56 -18.44 -9.32
N THR A 80 35.69 -19.45 -9.38
CA THR A 80 34.25 -19.28 -9.43
C THR A 80 33.59 -19.97 -8.26
N LEU A 81 32.69 -19.28 -7.57
CA LEU A 81 31.90 -19.80 -6.47
C LEU A 81 30.42 -19.83 -6.84
N VAL A 82 29.83 -21.04 -6.83
CA VAL A 82 28.38 -21.24 -6.99
C VAL A 82 27.82 -21.66 -5.62
N ASN A 83 27.21 -20.70 -4.93
CA ASN A 83 26.76 -20.86 -3.54
C ASN A 83 25.24 -20.67 -3.43
N GLY A 84 24.56 -21.58 -2.74
CA GLY A 84 23.12 -21.49 -2.47
C GLY A 84 22.57 -22.71 -1.75
N ALA A 85 21.33 -22.61 -1.31
CA ALA A 85 20.64 -23.65 -0.54
C ALA A 85 20.55 -25.00 -1.26
N ALA A 86 20.20 -26.04 -0.49
CA ALA A 86 19.85 -27.35 -1.07
C ALA A 86 18.74 -27.20 -2.12
N GLY A 87 18.83 -27.92 -3.23
CA GLY A 87 17.83 -27.86 -4.30
C GLY A 87 17.80 -26.56 -5.11
N ALA A 88 18.76 -25.65 -4.96
CA ALA A 88 18.85 -24.42 -5.75
C ALA A 88 19.28 -24.62 -7.22
N GLY A 89 19.64 -25.85 -7.58
CA GLY A 89 20.04 -26.23 -8.95
C GLY A 89 21.52 -25.95 -9.27
N LYS A 90 22.39 -25.78 -8.28
CA LYS A 90 23.81 -25.49 -8.43
C LYS A 90 24.57 -26.56 -9.25
N THR A 91 24.46 -27.81 -8.82
CA THR A 91 25.12 -28.97 -9.46
C THR A 91 24.69 -29.13 -10.92
N LEU A 92 23.37 -29.02 -11.22
CA LEU A 92 22.87 -29.12 -12.59
C LEU A 92 23.29 -27.94 -13.44
N LEU A 93 23.39 -26.74 -12.90
CA LEU A 93 23.88 -25.56 -13.60
C LEU A 93 25.36 -25.74 -13.98
N ALA A 94 26.18 -26.11 -13.00
CA ALA A 94 27.62 -26.33 -13.21
C ALA A 94 27.86 -27.47 -14.21
N ALA A 95 27.09 -28.58 -14.12
CA ALA A 95 27.20 -29.71 -15.04
C ALA A 95 26.76 -29.35 -16.47
N ASP A 96 25.68 -28.59 -16.63
CA ASP A 96 25.21 -28.11 -17.94
C ASP A 96 26.21 -27.19 -18.62
N TRP A 97 26.77 -26.27 -17.84
CA TRP A 97 27.82 -25.37 -18.31
C TRP A 97 29.09 -26.13 -18.68
N ALA A 98 29.56 -27.01 -17.79
CA ALA A 98 30.77 -27.82 -17.99
C ALA A 98 30.68 -28.69 -19.23
N ALA A 99 29.52 -29.29 -19.50
CA ALA A 99 29.28 -30.10 -20.70
C ALA A 99 29.37 -29.32 -22.03
N GLY A 100 29.22 -28.00 -22.00
CA GLY A 100 29.31 -27.08 -23.14
C GLY A 100 30.72 -26.55 -23.39
N LEU A 101 31.65 -26.74 -22.47
CA LEU A 101 33.00 -26.17 -22.56
C LEU A 101 33.87 -26.92 -23.59
N ARG A 102 34.73 -26.15 -24.23
CA ARG A 102 35.80 -26.68 -25.11
C ARG A 102 37.11 -26.98 -24.37
N SER A 103 37.24 -26.45 -23.16
CA SER A 103 38.40 -26.69 -22.27
C SER A 103 38.23 -28.05 -21.56
N PRO A 104 39.32 -28.70 -21.19
CA PRO A 104 39.26 -29.91 -20.38
C PRO A 104 38.56 -29.62 -19.04
N VAL A 105 37.59 -30.43 -18.68
CA VAL A 105 36.84 -30.30 -17.41
C VAL A 105 37.12 -31.49 -16.53
N ALA A 106 37.65 -31.23 -15.37
CA ALA A 106 37.88 -32.19 -14.28
C ALA A 106 36.74 -32.03 -13.26
N TRP A 107 35.85 -33.01 -13.15
CA TRP A 107 34.73 -33.01 -12.19
C TRP A 107 35.01 -33.94 -11.02
N LEU A 108 34.81 -33.45 -9.80
CA LEU A 108 34.88 -34.26 -8.59
C LEU A 108 33.72 -33.89 -7.67
N THR A 109 32.88 -34.89 -7.34
CA THR A 109 31.92 -34.78 -6.24
C THR A 109 32.63 -35.13 -4.94
N VAL A 110 32.72 -34.17 -4.04
CA VAL A 110 33.45 -34.26 -2.77
C VAL A 110 32.59 -34.99 -1.73
N GLU A 111 33.21 -35.83 -0.93
CA GLU A 111 32.53 -36.56 0.13
C GLU A 111 33.20 -36.30 1.51
N VAL A 112 32.48 -36.65 2.59
CA VAL A 112 32.98 -36.50 3.98
C VAL A 112 34.30 -37.24 4.21
N GLY A 113 34.54 -38.35 3.51
CA GLY A 113 35.77 -39.14 3.55
C GLY A 113 37.00 -38.38 3.07
N ASP A 114 36.83 -37.35 2.23
CA ASP A 114 37.94 -36.59 1.62
C ASP A 114 38.53 -35.54 2.54
N ARG A 115 38.10 -35.44 3.78
CA ARG A 115 38.68 -34.48 4.76
C ARG A 115 40.16 -34.76 5.09
N ARG A 116 40.68 -35.91 4.64
CA ARG A 116 42.12 -36.25 4.75
C ARG A 116 42.86 -35.69 3.55
N PRO A 117 43.90 -34.85 3.72
CA PRO A 117 44.58 -34.20 2.61
C PRO A 117 45.09 -35.13 1.52
N GLY A 118 45.68 -36.28 1.89
CA GLY A 118 46.19 -37.23 0.90
C GLY A 118 45.10 -37.89 0.08
N VAL A 119 43.95 -38.22 0.69
CA VAL A 119 42.78 -38.78 -0.03
C VAL A 119 42.20 -37.72 -0.99
N PHE A 120 41.96 -36.52 -0.50
CA PHE A 120 41.47 -35.41 -1.33
C PHE A 120 42.31 -35.21 -2.58
N TRP A 121 43.63 -35.03 -2.38
CA TRP A 121 44.54 -34.78 -3.50
C TRP A 121 44.72 -36.00 -4.44
N ALA A 122 44.58 -37.21 -3.92
CA ALA A 122 44.56 -38.40 -4.77
C ALA A 122 43.36 -38.39 -5.73
N TYR A 123 42.15 -38.04 -5.23
CA TYR A 123 40.96 -37.85 -6.06
C TYR A 123 41.06 -36.69 -7.02
N VAL A 124 41.61 -35.51 -6.60
CA VAL A 124 41.87 -34.35 -7.48
C VAL A 124 42.81 -34.72 -8.61
N LEU A 125 43.94 -35.38 -8.31
CA LEU A 125 44.88 -35.80 -9.32
C LEU A 125 44.29 -36.82 -10.29
N GLN A 126 43.51 -37.79 -9.77
CA GLN A 126 42.82 -38.78 -10.57
C GLN A 126 41.80 -38.16 -11.54
N THR A 127 41.04 -37.18 -11.08
CA THR A 127 40.07 -36.48 -11.94
C THR A 127 40.77 -35.60 -13.02
N LEU A 128 41.90 -34.95 -12.67
CA LEU A 128 42.72 -34.22 -13.64
C LEU A 128 43.30 -35.15 -14.71
N ARG A 129 43.76 -36.34 -14.33
CA ARG A 129 44.24 -37.38 -15.28
C ARG A 129 43.08 -37.86 -16.17
N ALA A 130 41.89 -38.13 -15.58
CA ALA A 130 40.75 -38.62 -16.32
C ALA A 130 40.25 -37.64 -17.41
N CYS A 131 40.39 -36.32 -17.23
CA CYS A 131 40.05 -35.34 -18.24
C CYS A 131 41.10 -35.10 -19.32
N GLY A 132 42.19 -35.92 -19.32
CA GLY A 132 43.28 -35.79 -20.29
C GLY A 132 44.21 -34.59 -20.01
N ALA A 133 44.13 -34.01 -18.82
CA ALA A 133 45.14 -33.11 -18.33
C ALA A 133 46.32 -33.93 -17.91
N PRO A 134 47.48 -33.93 -18.67
CA PRO A 134 48.58 -34.77 -18.28
C PRO A 134 49.15 -34.28 -16.95
N ALA A 135 49.05 -35.16 -15.95
CA ALA A 135 50.01 -35.04 -14.88
C ALA A 135 51.23 -35.81 -15.39
N SER A 136 52.32 -35.06 -15.59
CA SER A 136 53.58 -35.71 -15.96
C SER A 136 53.97 -36.74 -14.89
N ASP A 137 54.84 -37.66 -15.22
CA ASP A 137 55.41 -38.60 -14.26
C ASP A 137 56.09 -37.86 -13.09
N ALA A 138 56.36 -36.54 -13.23
CA ALA A 138 56.85 -35.67 -12.18
C ALA A 138 55.85 -35.34 -11.07
N VAL A 139 54.52 -35.39 -11.37
CA VAL A 139 53.47 -35.23 -10.38
C VAL A 139 53.07 -36.62 -9.86
N GLY A 140 53.70 -37.07 -8.83
CA GLY A 140 53.44 -38.35 -8.20
C GLY A 140 51.99 -38.47 -7.62
N ALA A 141 51.74 -39.55 -6.90
CA ALA A 141 50.51 -39.67 -6.10
C ALA A 141 50.84 -39.46 -4.60
N PRO A 142 49.88 -38.97 -3.80
CA PRO A 142 50.02 -38.90 -2.36
C PRO A 142 50.28 -40.33 -1.79
N ALA A 143 51.35 -40.47 -1.01
CA ALA A 143 51.74 -41.77 -0.42
C ALA A 143 51.04 -42.01 0.95
N ASP A 144 50.58 -40.96 1.62
CA ASP A 144 49.94 -41.00 2.93
C ASP A 144 48.55 -40.34 2.85
N ALA A 145 47.55 -40.97 3.48
CA ALA A 145 46.19 -40.45 3.53
C ALA A 145 46.07 -39.15 4.35
N SER A 146 46.91 -38.96 5.36
CA SER A 146 46.83 -37.86 6.32
C SER A 146 47.55 -36.57 5.88
N GLY A 147 48.47 -36.64 4.88
CA GLY A 147 49.23 -35.51 4.44
C GLY A 147 49.64 -35.53 2.97
N VAL A 148 50.06 -34.39 2.47
CA VAL A 148 50.55 -34.26 1.09
C VAL A 148 51.87 -33.45 1.08
N ASP A 149 52.84 -34.00 0.37
CA ASP A 149 54.12 -33.30 0.20
C ASP A 149 53.91 -31.98 -0.59
N ARG A 150 54.43 -30.88 -0.04
CA ARG A 150 54.41 -29.57 -0.70
C ARG A 150 55.06 -29.59 -2.08
N ARG A 151 56.03 -30.51 -2.30
CA ARG A 151 56.68 -30.70 -3.60
C ARG A 151 55.72 -31.18 -4.66
N LEU A 152 54.82 -32.09 -4.28
CA LEU A 152 53.74 -32.56 -5.18
C LEU A 152 52.81 -31.44 -5.58
N LEU A 153 52.38 -30.61 -4.63
CA LEU A 153 51.53 -29.46 -4.91
C LEU A 153 52.23 -28.41 -5.79
N ALA A 154 53.52 -28.17 -5.55
CA ALA A 154 54.32 -27.24 -6.36
C ALA A 154 54.54 -27.77 -7.78
N ALA A 155 54.80 -29.09 -7.95
CA ALA A 155 54.93 -29.72 -9.25
C ALA A 155 53.59 -29.64 -10.03
N LEU A 156 52.47 -29.95 -9.37
CA LEU A 156 51.13 -29.82 -9.96
C LEU A 156 50.83 -28.37 -10.40
N ALA A 157 51.11 -27.42 -9.56
CA ALA A 157 50.88 -25.99 -9.87
C ALA A 157 51.73 -25.52 -11.05
N ALA A 158 52.99 -25.91 -11.11
CA ALA A 158 53.88 -25.57 -12.21
C ALA A 158 53.41 -26.18 -13.52
N GLU A 159 53.00 -27.46 -13.52
CA GLU A 159 52.49 -28.15 -14.70
C GLU A 159 51.16 -27.53 -15.22
N LEU A 160 50.30 -27.13 -14.31
CA LEU A 160 49.07 -26.41 -14.67
C LEU A 160 49.39 -25.03 -15.26
N ASN A 161 50.37 -24.28 -14.68
CA ASN A 161 50.75 -22.95 -15.18
C ASN A 161 51.34 -22.99 -16.60
N ASP A 162 52.03 -24.06 -16.96
CA ASP A 162 52.69 -24.20 -18.27
C ASP A 162 51.72 -24.59 -19.41
N ARG A 163 50.42 -24.66 -19.13
CA ARG A 163 49.42 -25.06 -20.12
C ARG A 163 48.92 -23.89 -20.97
N ASP A 164 48.83 -24.13 -22.27
CA ASP A 164 48.21 -23.16 -23.21
C ASP A 164 46.72 -22.94 -22.99
N ARG A 165 46.03 -23.92 -22.45
CA ARG A 165 44.56 -23.86 -22.18
C ARG A 165 44.28 -24.23 -20.71
N PRO A 166 43.48 -23.44 -20.05
CA PRO A 166 43.14 -23.73 -18.65
C PRO A 166 42.35 -25.04 -18.54
N VAL A 167 42.61 -25.76 -17.45
CA VAL A 167 41.77 -26.85 -16.98
C VAL A 167 40.71 -26.29 -16.05
N VAL A 168 39.46 -26.64 -16.27
CA VAL A 168 38.37 -26.28 -15.34
C VAL A 168 38.20 -27.42 -14.34
N LEU A 169 38.58 -27.15 -13.09
CA LEU A 169 38.35 -28.11 -11.98
C LEU A 169 37.05 -27.72 -11.24
N VAL A 170 36.06 -28.58 -11.31
CA VAL A 170 34.78 -28.43 -10.57
C VAL A 170 34.79 -29.32 -9.36
N LEU A 171 34.68 -28.73 -8.17
CA LEU A 171 34.48 -29.45 -6.91
C LEU A 171 33.03 -29.25 -6.48
N ASP A 172 32.22 -30.30 -6.65
CA ASP A 172 30.80 -30.29 -6.28
C ASP A 172 30.63 -30.82 -4.83
N GLU A 173 29.59 -30.37 -4.13
CA GLU A 173 29.33 -30.66 -2.72
C GLU A 173 30.50 -30.27 -1.79
N TYR A 174 31.20 -29.19 -2.12
CA TYR A 174 32.39 -28.73 -1.38
C TYR A 174 32.09 -28.32 0.08
N ASP A 175 30.85 -28.16 0.47
CA ASP A 175 30.44 -27.93 1.85
C ASP A 175 30.83 -29.07 2.81
N CYS A 176 31.11 -30.25 2.30
CA CYS A 176 31.68 -31.36 3.09
C CYS A 176 33.13 -31.10 3.55
N MET A 177 33.80 -30.12 2.90
CA MET A 177 35.23 -29.84 3.14
C MET A 177 35.40 -28.81 4.26
N THR A 178 35.70 -29.31 5.45
CA THR A 178 35.92 -28.48 6.66
C THR A 178 37.39 -28.45 7.12
N ALA A 179 38.30 -29.06 6.37
CA ALA A 179 39.72 -29.18 6.71
C ALA A 179 40.48 -27.91 6.29
N PRO A 180 40.99 -27.11 7.23
CA PRO A 180 41.75 -25.86 6.89
C PRO A 180 42.97 -26.12 6.06
N GLU A 181 43.67 -27.25 6.30
CA GLU A 181 44.90 -27.62 5.59
C GLU A 181 44.63 -27.81 4.09
N ILE A 182 43.54 -28.47 3.70
CA ILE A 182 43.17 -28.66 2.29
C ILE A 182 42.86 -27.29 1.66
N THR A 183 42.19 -26.41 2.39
CA THR A 183 41.90 -25.05 1.92
C THR A 183 43.15 -24.24 1.64
N GLU A 184 44.16 -24.30 2.53
CA GLU A 184 45.45 -23.66 2.32
C GLU A 184 46.19 -24.24 1.13
N GLN A 185 46.18 -25.56 0.97
CA GLN A 185 46.77 -26.27 -0.16
C GLN A 185 46.10 -25.92 -1.48
N LEU A 186 44.79 -25.84 -1.54
CA LEU A 186 44.00 -25.38 -2.71
C LEU A 186 44.36 -23.93 -3.05
N ALA A 187 44.40 -23.04 -2.06
CA ALA A 187 44.78 -21.64 -2.27
C ALA A 187 46.22 -21.53 -2.81
N PHE A 188 47.13 -22.37 -2.32
CA PHE A 188 48.48 -22.44 -2.83
C PHE A 188 48.51 -22.88 -4.30
N VAL A 189 47.87 -23.98 -4.66
CA VAL A 189 47.83 -24.47 -6.05
C VAL A 189 47.18 -23.44 -6.97
N LEU A 190 46.05 -22.88 -6.57
CA LEU A 190 45.34 -21.88 -7.37
C LEU A 190 46.18 -20.63 -7.63
N HIS A 191 46.89 -20.15 -6.63
CA HIS A 191 47.80 -18.99 -6.77
C HIS A 191 48.94 -19.26 -7.73
N HIS A 192 49.55 -20.45 -7.67
CA HIS A 192 50.76 -20.78 -8.46
C HIS A 192 50.48 -21.42 -9.83
N ALA A 193 49.24 -21.91 -10.06
CA ALA A 193 48.83 -22.41 -11.36
C ALA A 193 48.50 -21.29 -12.37
N GLY A 194 48.51 -20.03 -11.95
CA GLY A 194 48.26 -18.88 -12.81
C GLY A 194 46.97 -18.99 -13.60
N ARG A 195 47.08 -18.87 -14.94
CA ARG A 195 45.92 -18.99 -15.84
C ARG A 195 45.65 -20.42 -16.31
N GLY A 196 46.47 -21.39 -15.88
CA GLY A 196 46.31 -22.78 -16.28
C GLY A 196 45.22 -23.56 -15.53
N LEU A 197 44.71 -23.01 -14.42
CA LEU A 197 43.62 -23.60 -13.63
C LEU A 197 42.50 -22.59 -13.44
N HIS A 198 41.30 -23.04 -13.71
CA HIS A 198 40.07 -22.37 -13.29
C HIS A 198 39.35 -23.26 -12.28
N LEU A 199 39.24 -22.83 -11.04
CA LEU A 199 38.56 -23.57 -9.97
C LEU A 199 37.14 -23.13 -9.83
N VAL A 200 36.21 -24.11 -9.86
CA VAL A 200 34.76 -23.89 -9.62
C VAL A 200 34.37 -24.65 -8.36
N LEU A 201 33.93 -23.93 -7.36
CA LEU A 201 33.41 -24.49 -6.11
C LEU A 201 31.88 -24.44 -6.11
N VAL A 202 31.25 -25.60 -6.01
CA VAL A 202 29.80 -25.72 -5.86
C VAL A 202 29.52 -26.13 -4.42
N THR A 203 28.87 -25.25 -3.67
CA THR A 203 28.76 -25.41 -2.21
C THR A 203 27.44 -24.85 -1.66
N ARG A 204 27.03 -25.32 -0.49
CA ARG A 204 25.93 -24.75 0.30
C ARG A 204 26.42 -23.69 1.28
N THR A 205 27.67 -23.81 1.73
CA THR A 205 28.27 -22.91 2.72
C THR A 205 29.36 -22.06 2.11
N GLU A 206 29.73 -20.97 2.76
CA GLU A 206 30.89 -20.17 2.34
C GLU A 206 32.16 -20.96 2.64
N PRO A 207 33.02 -21.26 1.64
CA PRO A 207 34.22 -22.03 1.85
C PRO A 207 35.24 -21.24 2.68
N LEU A 208 36.12 -21.95 3.41
CA LEU A 208 37.16 -21.36 4.26
C LEU A 208 38.28 -20.63 3.48
N LEU A 209 38.22 -20.62 2.14
CA LEU A 209 39.12 -19.86 1.30
C LEU A 209 39.09 -18.35 1.63
N PRO A 210 40.20 -17.63 1.51
CA PRO A 210 40.25 -16.19 1.79
C PRO A 210 39.57 -15.38 0.66
N LEU A 211 38.25 -15.56 0.46
CA LEU A 211 37.46 -15.00 -0.62
C LEU A 211 37.54 -13.47 -0.70
N HIS A 212 37.71 -12.80 0.44
CA HIS A 212 37.91 -11.35 0.49
C HIS A 212 39.13 -10.88 -0.30
N ARG A 213 40.19 -11.68 -0.40
CA ARG A 213 41.38 -11.36 -1.21
C ARG A 213 41.11 -11.48 -2.69
N TYR A 214 40.46 -12.57 -3.10
CA TYR A 214 40.06 -12.77 -4.51
C TYR A 214 39.04 -11.73 -4.97
N ARG A 215 38.07 -11.35 -4.10
CA ARG A 215 37.14 -10.24 -4.38
C ARG A 215 37.87 -8.91 -4.60
N ALA A 216 38.83 -8.58 -3.71
CA ALA A 216 39.60 -7.34 -3.81
C ALA A 216 40.49 -7.29 -5.06
N ALA A 217 40.97 -8.45 -5.52
CA ALA A 217 41.78 -8.57 -6.73
C ALA A 217 40.96 -8.63 -8.04
N GLY A 218 39.64 -8.78 -7.95
CA GLY A 218 38.79 -9.03 -9.11
C GLY A 218 39.00 -10.43 -9.73
N GLU A 219 39.45 -11.38 -8.95
CA GLU A 219 39.79 -12.76 -9.33
C GLU A 219 38.74 -13.79 -8.92
N LEU A 220 37.58 -13.32 -8.45
CA LEU A 220 36.45 -14.17 -8.02
C LEU A 220 35.19 -13.81 -8.79
N THR A 221 34.57 -14.82 -9.37
CA THR A 221 33.20 -14.73 -9.87
C THR A 221 32.28 -15.48 -8.91
N GLU A 222 31.15 -14.88 -8.54
CA GLU A 222 30.19 -15.46 -7.61
C GLU A 222 28.81 -15.57 -8.24
N ILE A 223 28.18 -16.72 -8.10
CA ILE A 223 26.76 -16.94 -8.34
C ILE A 223 26.13 -17.35 -7.03
N ARG A 224 25.27 -16.48 -6.49
CA ARG A 224 24.67 -16.64 -5.18
C ARG A 224 23.17 -16.97 -5.28
N ALA A 225 22.52 -17.20 -4.16
CA ALA A 225 21.11 -17.62 -4.08
C ALA A 225 20.16 -16.70 -4.88
N ALA A 226 20.36 -15.38 -4.86
CA ALA A 226 19.54 -14.43 -5.60
C ALA A 226 19.65 -14.60 -7.12
N GLU A 227 20.86 -14.90 -7.62
CA GLU A 227 21.11 -15.13 -9.04
C GLU A 227 20.67 -16.52 -9.48
N LEU A 228 20.76 -17.50 -8.58
CA LEU A 228 20.28 -18.87 -8.79
C LEU A 228 18.74 -18.95 -8.80
N ALA A 229 18.03 -17.97 -8.28
CA ALA A 229 16.59 -17.92 -8.31
C ALA A 229 16.05 -17.90 -9.75
N PHE A 230 14.99 -18.64 -10.00
CA PHE A 230 14.27 -18.61 -11.27
C PHE A 230 13.51 -17.31 -11.43
N THR A 231 13.60 -16.70 -12.62
CA THR A 231 12.73 -15.59 -12.97
C THR A 231 11.32 -16.09 -13.30
N PRO A 232 10.29 -15.23 -13.32
CA PRO A 232 8.95 -15.64 -13.73
C PRO A 232 8.92 -16.25 -15.14
N GLU A 233 9.74 -15.76 -16.05
CA GLU A 233 9.86 -16.28 -17.42
C GLU A 233 10.52 -17.67 -17.46
N GLU A 234 11.58 -17.86 -16.67
CA GLU A 234 12.23 -19.15 -16.52
C GLU A 234 11.27 -20.16 -15.85
N ALA A 235 10.44 -19.71 -14.89
CA ALA A 235 9.44 -20.56 -14.26
C ALA A 235 8.34 -21.00 -15.24
N VAL A 236 7.84 -20.09 -16.09
CA VAL A 236 6.89 -20.46 -17.17
C VAL A 236 7.50 -21.55 -18.06
N ALA A 237 8.72 -21.33 -18.53
CA ALA A 237 9.41 -22.31 -19.39
C ALA A 237 9.62 -23.67 -18.69
N LEU A 238 9.94 -23.67 -17.40
CA LEU A 238 10.05 -24.92 -16.60
C LEU A 238 8.71 -25.64 -16.49
N LEU A 239 7.62 -24.91 -16.24
CA LEU A 239 6.26 -25.46 -16.14
C LEU A 239 5.80 -26.04 -17.49
N GLU A 240 6.10 -25.38 -18.59
CA GLU A 240 5.83 -25.88 -19.94
C GLU A 240 6.58 -27.19 -20.23
N LEU A 241 7.84 -27.33 -19.80
CA LEU A 241 8.59 -28.61 -19.91
C LEU A 241 7.94 -29.74 -19.09
N HIS A 242 7.19 -29.40 -18.06
CA HIS A 242 6.38 -30.35 -17.27
C HIS A 242 4.98 -30.57 -17.85
N GLY A 243 4.64 -29.95 -19.01
CA GLY A 243 3.34 -30.07 -19.67
C GLY A 243 2.24 -29.21 -19.04
N LEU A 244 2.61 -28.18 -18.28
CA LEU A 244 1.70 -27.25 -17.62
C LEU A 244 1.76 -25.89 -18.32
N SER A 245 0.64 -25.45 -18.88
CA SER A 245 0.50 -24.11 -19.48
C SER A 245 -0.21 -23.19 -18.50
N LEU A 246 0.53 -22.33 -17.83
CA LEU A 246 0.00 -21.39 -16.85
C LEU A 246 0.13 -19.96 -17.34
N PRO A 247 -0.83 -19.09 -17.02
CA PRO A 247 -0.71 -17.66 -17.29
C PRO A 247 0.44 -17.04 -16.47
N VAL A 248 1.11 -16.03 -17.02
CA VAL A 248 2.31 -15.41 -16.44
C VAL A 248 2.07 -14.92 -15.00
N HIS A 249 0.86 -14.45 -14.68
CA HIS A 249 0.54 -14.01 -13.32
C HIS A 249 0.53 -15.16 -12.29
N ALA A 250 0.09 -16.36 -12.68
CA ALA A 250 0.11 -17.55 -11.82
C ALA A 250 1.54 -18.05 -11.63
N ALA A 251 2.35 -18.07 -12.69
CA ALA A 251 3.77 -18.39 -12.58
C ALA A 251 4.52 -17.37 -11.70
N ARG A 252 4.21 -16.08 -11.80
CA ARG A 252 4.77 -15.05 -10.91
C ARG A 252 4.40 -15.30 -9.45
N ALA A 253 3.13 -15.58 -9.14
CA ALA A 253 2.71 -15.90 -7.78
C ALA A 253 3.45 -17.14 -7.21
N LEU A 254 3.70 -18.15 -8.05
CA LEU A 254 4.48 -19.32 -7.66
C LEU A 254 5.96 -18.98 -7.40
N VAL A 255 6.56 -18.12 -8.25
CA VAL A 255 7.93 -17.62 -8.07
C VAL A 255 8.03 -16.80 -6.77
N ASP A 256 7.08 -15.90 -6.52
CA ASP A 256 7.05 -15.09 -5.30
C ASP A 256 6.97 -15.98 -4.05
N ARG A 257 6.16 -17.04 -4.08
CA ARG A 257 6.00 -18.00 -2.98
C ARG A 257 7.23 -18.88 -2.77
N THR A 258 7.82 -19.40 -3.86
CA THR A 258 9.03 -20.22 -3.82
C THR A 258 10.32 -19.41 -3.83
N ARG A 259 10.25 -18.08 -3.99
CA ARG A 259 11.38 -17.19 -4.26
C ARG A 259 12.27 -17.69 -5.41
N GLY A 260 11.67 -18.33 -6.39
CA GLY A 260 12.39 -18.90 -7.53
C GLY A 260 13.27 -20.11 -7.18
N TRP A 261 13.04 -20.80 -6.05
CA TRP A 261 13.78 -21.98 -5.65
C TRP A 261 13.51 -23.15 -6.61
N ALA A 262 14.57 -23.64 -7.27
CA ALA A 262 14.47 -24.62 -8.36
C ALA A 262 13.76 -25.92 -7.97
N ALA A 263 14.10 -26.54 -6.84
CA ALA A 263 13.47 -27.76 -6.37
C ALA A 263 12.00 -27.51 -6.00
N GLY A 264 11.69 -26.37 -5.37
CA GLY A 264 10.30 -26.00 -5.05
C GLY A 264 9.44 -25.88 -6.30
N LEU A 265 9.91 -25.16 -7.32
CA LEU A 265 9.20 -25.02 -8.60
C LEU A 265 8.98 -26.38 -9.28
N ARG A 266 10.03 -27.22 -9.33
CA ARG A 266 9.94 -28.53 -9.97
C ARG A 266 9.01 -29.48 -9.24
N LEU A 267 9.10 -29.55 -7.90
CA LEU A 267 8.24 -30.43 -7.10
C LEU A 267 6.78 -29.95 -7.16
N SER A 268 6.54 -28.63 -7.15
CA SER A 268 5.21 -28.06 -7.36
C SER A 268 4.65 -28.40 -8.73
N ALA A 269 5.50 -28.34 -9.79
CA ALA A 269 5.09 -28.74 -11.14
C ALA A 269 4.73 -30.23 -11.24
N LEU A 270 5.50 -31.11 -10.59
CA LEU A 270 5.22 -32.55 -10.56
C LEU A 270 3.90 -32.85 -9.84
N ALA A 271 3.66 -32.22 -8.69
CA ALA A 271 2.43 -32.40 -7.93
C ALA A 271 1.20 -31.83 -8.66
N ALA A 272 1.34 -30.66 -9.31
CA ALA A 272 0.26 -30.06 -10.09
C ALA A 272 -0.16 -30.93 -11.30
N ARG A 273 0.75 -31.67 -11.91
CA ARG A 273 0.43 -32.62 -13.01
C ARG A 273 -0.52 -33.73 -12.59
N GLU A 274 -0.51 -34.10 -11.33
CA GLU A 274 -1.37 -35.16 -10.78
C GLU A 274 -2.75 -34.60 -10.36
N SER A 275 -2.93 -33.29 -10.35
CA SER A 275 -4.18 -32.63 -10.00
C SER A 275 -5.14 -32.53 -11.19
N ALA A 276 -6.45 -32.62 -10.93
CA ALA A 276 -7.49 -32.41 -11.92
C ALA A 276 -7.55 -30.95 -12.43
N ASP A 277 -7.17 -29.96 -11.60
CA ASP A 277 -7.03 -28.56 -11.94
C ASP A 277 -5.67 -28.03 -11.44
N PRO A 278 -4.66 -28.03 -12.31
CA PRO A 278 -3.31 -27.60 -11.95
C PRO A 278 -3.21 -26.12 -11.53
N GLU A 279 -4.03 -25.25 -12.10
CA GLU A 279 -4.00 -23.82 -11.77
C GLU A 279 -4.57 -23.56 -10.38
N LEU A 280 -5.70 -24.20 -10.05
CA LEU A 280 -6.29 -24.12 -8.72
C LEU A 280 -5.38 -24.74 -7.68
N TYR A 281 -4.80 -25.91 -7.98
CA TYR A 281 -3.84 -26.57 -7.09
C TYR A 281 -2.64 -25.69 -6.75
N LEU A 282 -2.05 -25.00 -7.73
CA LEU A 282 -0.92 -24.11 -7.50
C LEU A 282 -1.29 -22.81 -6.78
N LYS A 283 -2.56 -22.35 -6.89
CA LYS A 283 -3.10 -21.26 -6.11
C LYS A 283 -3.36 -21.63 -4.65
N GLU A 284 -3.94 -22.79 -4.42
CA GLU A 284 -4.35 -23.30 -3.11
C GLU A 284 -3.33 -24.24 -2.49
N PHE A 285 -2.12 -24.30 -3.06
CA PHE A 285 -1.06 -25.22 -2.64
C PHE A 285 -0.89 -25.22 -1.12
N GLU A 286 -1.45 -26.22 -0.45
CA GLU A 286 -1.25 -26.46 0.97
C GLU A 286 0.10 -27.15 1.19
N ALA A 287 0.96 -26.51 1.98
CA ALA A 287 2.31 -26.99 2.24
C ALA A 287 2.36 -28.33 2.99
N ASP A 288 1.25 -28.77 3.59
CA ASP A 288 1.21 -29.81 4.61
C ASP A 288 1.43 -31.25 4.12
N HIS A 289 1.08 -31.56 2.88
CA HIS A 289 1.09 -32.93 2.35
C HIS A 289 1.75 -33.03 0.98
N SER A 290 2.78 -32.24 0.73
CA SER A 290 3.44 -32.21 -0.57
C SER A 290 4.82 -32.87 -0.54
N THR A 291 5.25 -33.37 -1.70
CA THR A 291 6.64 -33.88 -1.90
C THR A 291 7.69 -32.81 -1.60
N VAL A 292 7.27 -31.50 -1.63
CA VAL A 292 8.11 -30.37 -1.23
C VAL A 292 8.34 -30.37 0.28
N ALA A 293 7.27 -30.63 1.06
CA ALA A 293 7.38 -30.74 2.51
C ALA A 293 8.32 -31.88 2.91
N ASP A 294 8.15 -33.05 2.30
CA ASP A 294 9.00 -34.23 2.57
C ASP A 294 10.48 -33.94 2.26
N PHE A 295 10.75 -33.25 1.14
CA PHE A 295 12.10 -32.86 0.78
C PHE A 295 12.71 -31.91 1.81
N LEU A 296 12.01 -30.82 2.18
CA LEU A 296 12.53 -29.82 3.12
C LEU A 296 12.68 -30.39 4.54
N LEU A 297 11.75 -31.22 4.97
CA LEU A 297 11.86 -31.89 6.27
C LEU A 297 13.00 -32.92 6.32
N ALA A 298 13.25 -33.64 5.23
CA ALA A 298 14.32 -34.66 5.17
C ALA A 298 15.71 -34.01 5.00
N GLU A 299 15.86 -33.07 4.03
CA GLU A 299 17.16 -32.52 3.63
C GLU A 299 17.62 -31.33 4.49
N VAL A 300 16.67 -30.58 5.05
CA VAL A 300 16.98 -29.38 5.80
C VAL A 300 16.79 -29.58 7.30
N LEU A 301 15.61 -30.02 7.73
CA LEU A 301 15.28 -30.08 9.16
C LEU A 301 15.93 -31.29 9.85
N LYS A 302 15.84 -32.52 9.31
CA LYS A 302 16.38 -33.74 9.96
C LYS A 302 17.89 -33.73 10.08
N GLY A 303 18.59 -32.98 9.22
CA GLY A 303 20.03 -32.81 9.30
C GLY A 303 20.50 -31.91 10.44
N GLN A 304 19.60 -31.21 11.09
CA GLN A 304 19.92 -30.27 12.17
C GLN A 304 19.87 -30.91 13.55
N THR A 305 20.55 -30.32 14.54
CA THR A 305 20.46 -30.74 15.93
C THR A 305 19.05 -30.62 16.49
N GLN A 306 18.71 -31.35 17.54
CA GLN A 306 17.38 -31.28 18.16
C GLN A 306 17.03 -29.87 18.65
N GLU A 307 18.03 -29.14 19.15
CA GLU A 307 17.90 -27.74 19.60
C GLU A 307 17.58 -26.80 18.45
N THR A 308 18.26 -26.98 17.33
CA THR A 308 18.02 -26.21 16.09
C THR A 308 16.64 -26.52 15.51
N GLN A 309 16.23 -27.79 15.50
CA GLN A 309 14.90 -28.19 15.05
C GLN A 309 13.79 -27.56 15.90
N ASP A 310 13.93 -27.56 17.24
CA ASP A 310 12.96 -26.94 18.17
C ASP A 310 12.88 -25.45 17.96
N LEU A 311 14.02 -24.76 17.77
CA LEU A 311 14.06 -23.33 17.46
C LEU A 311 13.34 -23.04 16.14
N LEU A 312 13.67 -23.74 15.06
CA LEU A 312 13.06 -23.53 13.74
C LEU A 312 11.55 -23.74 13.76
N LEU A 313 11.08 -24.78 14.46
CA LEU A 313 9.65 -25.05 14.61
C LEU A 313 8.94 -23.90 15.34
N ARG A 314 9.52 -23.40 16.45
CA ARG A 314 8.88 -22.35 17.24
C ARG A 314 8.92 -20.98 16.58
N VAL A 315 10.01 -20.62 15.88
CA VAL A 315 10.07 -19.34 15.18
C VAL A 315 9.26 -19.32 13.88
N SER A 316 8.76 -20.46 13.41
CA SER A 316 7.96 -20.56 12.19
C SER A 316 6.66 -19.76 12.25
N VAL A 317 6.16 -19.42 13.44
CA VAL A 317 4.97 -18.57 13.63
C VAL A 317 5.25 -17.08 13.34
N LEU A 318 6.52 -16.70 13.21
CA LEU A 318 6.98 -15.32 13.01
C LEU A 318 7.28 -15.07 11.54
N LYS A 319 6.92 -13.88 11.05
CA LYS A 319 7.32 -13.42 9.70
C LYS A 319 8.79 -13.03 9.64
N ARG A 320 9.26 -12.35 10.68
CA ARG A 320 10.65 -11.95 10.90
C ARG A 320 10.96 -12.05 12.39
N PHE A 321 12.19 -12.31 12.74
CA PHE A 321 12.59 -12.47 14.13
C PHE A 321 14.07 -12.08 14.33
N CYS A 322 14.39 -11.70 15.55
CA CYS A 322 15.75 -11.51 16.01
C CYS A 322 16.09 -12.58 17.05
N PRO A 323 17.36 -12.76 17.45
CA PRO A 323 17.75 -13.73 18.45
C PRO A 323 16.97 -13.61 19.75
N ASP A 324 16.80 -12.40 20.28
CA ASP A 324 16.07 -12.17 21.54
C ASP A 324 14.60 -12.58 21.47
N LEU A 325 13.94 -12.36 20.31
CA LEU A 325 12.57 -12.81 20.10
C LEU A 325 12.51 -14.35 19.98
N ALA A 326 13.47 -14.96 19.30
CA ALA A 326 13.58 -16.41 19.20
C ALA A 326 13.84 -17.06 20.58
N ASP A 327 14.69 -16.44 21.40
CA ASP A 327 14.93 -16.85 22.78
C ASP A 327 13.66 -16.73 23.66
N ALA A 328 12.88 -15.67 23.47
CA ALA A 328 11.60 -15.51 24.15
C ALA A 328 10.57 -16.60 23.79
N LEU A 329 10.56 -17.07 22.53
CA LEU A 329 9.67 -18.14 22.09
C LEU A 329 10.13 -19.52 22.58
N THR A 330 11.44 -19.78 22.53
CA THR A 330 12.05 -21.07 22.92
C THR A 330 12.26 -21.20 24.43
N LEU A 331 12.27 -20.07 25.16
CA LEU A 331 12.69 -19.97 26.57
C LEU A 331 14.16 -20.39 26.76
N ARG A 332 15.02 -20.04 25.80
CA ARG A 332 16.46 -20.33 25.75
C ARG A 332 17.23 -19.02 25.66
N THR A 333 18.56 -19.10 25.51
CA THR A 333 19.46 -17.93 25.39
C THR A 333 20.57 -18.18 24.35
N ASP A 334 20.34 -19.11 23.44
CA ASP A 334 21.35 -19.57 22.45
C ASP A 334 20.88 -19.42 20.99
N ALA A 335 19.84 -18.64 20.74
CA ALA A 335 19.32 -18.45 19.38
C ALA A 335 20.33 -17.79 18.44
N GLU A 336 21.15 -16.85 18.91
CA GLU A 336 22.11 -16.12 18.06
C GLU A 336 23.12 -17.02 17.37
N PRO A 337 23.90 -17.90 18.06
CA PRO A 337 24.83 -18.79 17.39
C PRO A 337 24.17 -19.79 16.46
N ILE A 338 22.96 -20.26 16.80
CA ILE A 338 22.19 -21.17 15.95
C ILE A 338 21.77 -20.49 14.67
N LEU A 339 21.20 -19.29 14.74
CA LEU A 339 20.74 -18.52 13.57
C LEU A 339 21.92 -18.11 12.68
N ALA A 340 23.02 -17.68 13.26
CA ALA A 340 24.23 -17.40 12.52
C ALA A 340 24.80 -18.63 11.81
N GLY A 341 24.70 -19.81 12.43
CA GLY A 341 25.03 -21.11 11.83
C GLY A 341 24.16 -21.43 10.63
N LEU A 342 22.84 -21.41 10.83
CA LEU A 342 21.85 -21.68 9.78
C LEU A 342 21.98 -20.74 8.58
N HIS A 343 22.25 -19.45 8.83
CA HIS A 343 22.48 -18.49 7.75
C HIS A 343 23.73 -18.85 6.94
N ARG A 344 24.85 -19.18 7.59
CA ARG A 344 26.08 -19.60 6.90
C ARG A 344 25.90 -20.87 6.08
N GLU A 345 25.05 -21.78 6.54
CA GLU A 345 24.71 -23.04 5.87
C GLU A 345 23.68 -22.87 4.76
N ASN A 346 23.20 -21.65 4.50
CA ASN A 346 22.08 -21.40 3.59
C ASN A 346 20.87 -22.31 3.86
N ALA A 347 20.56 -22.56 5.15
CA ALA A 347 19.52 -23.48 5.59
C ALA A 347 18.12 -22.83 5.58
N PHE A 348 17.77 -22.09 4.50
CA PHE A 348 16.49 -21.41 4.33
C PHE A 348 16.20 -20.34 5.40
N VAL A 349 17.26 -19.83 6.05
CA VAL A 349 17.24 -18.70 6.98
C VAL A 349 18.00 -17.53 6.34
N GLU A 350 17.30 -16.44 6.10
CA GLU A 350 17.86 -15.21 5.51
C GLU A 350 18.14 -14.18 6.58
N HIS A 351 19.26 -13.51 6.49
CA HIS A 351 19.61 -12.36 7.34
C HIS A 351 19.17 -11.06 6.67
N LEU A 352 18.27 -10.31 7.31
CA LEU A 352 17.70 -9.07 6.80
C LEU A 352 18.50 -7.81 7.17
N GLY A 353 19.61 -7.95 7.92
CA GLY A 353 20.38 -6.86 8.51
C GLY A 353 19.94 -6.57 9.96
N HIS A 354 20.82 -5.88 10.73
CA HIS A 354 20.58 -5.47 12.12
C HIS A 354 20.07 -6.61 13.03
N SER A 355 20.65 -7.80 12.92
CA SER A 355 20.27 -9.02 13.68
C SER A 355 18.86 -9.53 13.44
N TRP A 356 18.18 -9.10 12.36
CA TRP A 356 16.90 -9.64 11.96
C TRP A 356 17.07 -10.77 10.95
N TYR A 357 16.27 -11.82 11.13
CA TYR A 357 16.22 -13.02 10.30
C TYR A 357 14.79 -13.27 9.80
N GLN A 358 14.70 -14.03 8.73
CA GLN A 358 13.44 -14.50 8.17
C GLN A 358 13.62 -15.93 7.67
N LEU A 359 12.62 -16.78 7.88
CA LEU A 359 12.54 -18.06 7.19
C LEU A 359 12.12 -17.86 5.74
N HIS A 360 12.63 -18.71 4.85
CA HIS A 360 12.06 -18.81 3.51
C HIS A 360 10.54 -19.06 3.63
N PRO A 361 9.65 -18.36 2.91
CA PRO A 361 8.22 -18.43 3.12
C PRO A 361 7.67 -19.87 3.13
N LEU A 362 7.99 -20.63 2.09
CA LEU A 362 7.54 -22.03 1.97
C LEU A 362 8.07 -22.93 3.10
N PHE A 363 9.32 -22.73 3.51
CA PHE A 363 9.89 -23.49 4.63
C PHE A 363 9.20 -23.14 5.95
N GLY A 364 8.91 -21.85 6.18
CA GLY A 364 8.16 -21.40 7.36
C GLY A 364 6.74 -21.97 7.40
N GLU A 365 6.04 -22.05 6.27
CA GLU A 365 4.71 -22.68 6.17
C GLU A 365 4.76 -24.17 6.55
N ILE A 366 5.72 -24.92 5.98
CA ILE A 366 5.90 -26.36 6.25
C ILE A 366 6.27 -26.59 7.72
N LEU A 367 7.17 -25.79 8.28
CA LEU A 367 7.53 -25.90 9.70
C LEU A 367 6.35 -25.63 10.61
N ARG A 368 5.49 -24.63 10.27
CA ARG A 368 4.29 -24.32 11.06
C ARG A 368 3.28 -25.47 11.02
N ALA A 369 3.07 -26.04 9.84
CA ALA A 369 2.25 -27.23 9.70
C ALA A 369 2.78 -28.40 10.52
N HIS A 370 4.09 -28.62 10.43
CA HIS A 370 4.76 -29.68 11.22
C HIS A 370 4.71 -29.40 12.73
N LEU A 371 4.78 -28.13 13.16
CA LEU A 371 4.57 -27.71 14.54
C LEU A 371 3.18 -28.14 15.05
N ARG A 372 2.12 -27.87 14.26
CA ARG A 372 0.73 -28.23 14.62
C ARG A 372 0.56 -29.74 14.82
N VAL A 373 1.23 -30.53 13.99
CA VAL A 373 1.18 -31.99 14.08
C VAL A 373 1.99 -32.54 15.26
N ARG A 374 3.21 -32.00 15.45
CA ARG A 374 4.11 -32.52 16.50
C ARG A 374 3.78 -32.00 17.91
N LEU A 375 3.32 -30.77 18.00
CA LEU A 375 3.08 -30.06 19.26
C LEU A 375 1.71 -29.36 19.22
N PRO A 376 0.62 -30.14 19.16
CA PRO A 376 -0.73 -29.58 19.06
C PRO A 376 -1.03 -28.68 20.26
N GLY A 377 -1.56 -27.48 19.97
CA GLY A 377 -1.90 -26.46 20.97
C GLY A 377 -0.77 -25.55 21.41
N LEU A 378 0.48 -25.74 20.95
CA LEU A 378 1.59 -24.85 21.28
C LEU A 378 1.54 -23.52 20.50
N GLU A 379 1.03 -23.51 19.29
CA GLU A 379 1.02 -22.33 18.40
C GLU A 379 0.41 -21.08 19.06
N PRO A 380 -0.79 -21.12 19.73
CA PRO A 380 -1.33 -19.97 20.42
C PRO A 380 -0.44 -19.44 21.55
N GLU A 381 0.24 -20.33 22.27
CA GLU A 381 1.17 -19.91 23.33
C GLU A 381 2.42 -19.23 22.76
N LEU A 382 2.94 -19.70 21.61
CA LEU A 382 4.04 -19.03 20.92
C LEU A 382 3.63 -17.64 20.45
N HIS A 383 2.43 -17.48 19.93
CA HIS A 383 1.88 -16.18 19.57
C HIS A 383 1.74 -15.26 20.80
N ARG A 384 1.29 -15.75 21.97
CA ARG A 384 1.25 -14.94 23.20
C ARG A 384 2.63 -14.50 23.65
N ARG A 385 3.64 -15.38 23.59
CA ARG A 385 5.02 -15.02 23.92
C ARG A 385 5.56 -13.96 22.96
N ALA A 386 5.35 -14.17 21.67
CA ALA A 386 5.72 -13.20 20.65
C ALA A 386 5.08 -11.84 20.92
N ALA A 387 3.77 -11.79 21.14
CA ALA A 387 3.04 -10.57 21.43
C ALA A 387 3.57 -9.81 22.65
N ARG A 388 3.86 -10.53 23.73
CA ARG A 388 4.43 -9.92 24.96
C ARG A 388 5.82 -9.34 24.75
N TRP A 389 6.67 -10.03 23.98
CA TRP A 389 8.00 -9.54 23.64
C TRP A 389 7.92 -8.33 22.71
N LEU A 390 7.13 -8.42 21.65
CA LEU A 390 6.93 -7.37 20.64
C LEU A 390 6.36 -6.09 21.25
N ARG A 391 5.40 -6.22 22.18
CA ARG A 391 4.86 -5.07 22.93
C ARG A 391 5.94 -4.33 23.70
N ARG A 392 6.79 -5.07 24.45
CA ARG A 392 7.89 -4.47 25.20
C ARG A 392 8.94 -3.82 24.34
N SER A 393 9.04 -4.25 23.10
CA SER A 393 9.99 -3.74 22.11
C SER A 393 9.40 -2.66 21.17
N GLY A 394 8.15 -2.22 21.40
CA GLY A 394 7.51 -1.14 20.64
C GLY A 394 6.97 -1.53 19.26
N PHE A 395 6.76 -2.82 18.97
CA PHE A 395 6.24 -3.30 17.69
C PHE A 395 4.73 -3.52 17.74
N LEU A 396 3.94 -2.43 17.86
CA LEU A 396 2.48 -2.52 18.02
C LEU A 396 1.77 -3.30 16.92
N PRO A 397 2.01 -3.10 15.61
CA PRO A 397 1.30 -3.84 14.56
C PRO A 397 1.48 -5.36 14.66
N GLU A 398 2.70 -5.80 14.90
CA GLU A 398 3.02 -7.22 15.08
C GLU A 398 2.44 -7.76 16.40
N THR A 399 2.45 -6.94 17.47
CA THR A 399 1.80 -7.27 18.75
C THR A 399 0.33 -7.61 18.54
N LEU A 400 -0.40 -6.73 17.85
CA LEU A 400 -1.83 -6.93 17.56
C LEU A 400 -2.08 -8.18 16.71
N ALA A 401 -1.28 -8.39 15.66
CA ALA A 401 -1.42 -9.54 14.79
C ALA A 401 -1.18 -10.87 15.52
N HIS A 402 -0.17 -10.92 16.40
CA HIS A 402 0.14 -12.12 17.18
C HIS A 402 -0.86 -12.34 18.31
N SER A 403 -1.36 -11.29 18.94
CA SER A 403 -2.42 -11.42 19.95
C SER A 403 -3.72 -11.96 19.34
N ALA A 404 -4.12 -11.45 18.18
CA ALA A 404 -5.27 -11.94 17.43
C ALA A 404 -5.11 -13.41 17.01
N ALA A 405 -3.92 -13.79 16.54
CA ALA A 405 -3.63 -15.19 16.20
C ALA A 405 -3.65 -16.13 17.42
N ALA A 406 -3.46 -15.60 18.63
CA ALA A 406 -3.58 -16.33 19.89
C ALA A 406 -4.98 -16.29 20.49
N ASP A 407 -5.93 -15.62 19.83
CA ASP A 407 -7.27 -15.30 20.39
C ASP A 407 -7.22 -14.54 21.73
N ASP A 408 -6.12 -13.78 21.98
CA ASP A 408 -5.88 -13.00 23.17
C ASP A 408 -6.29 -11.54 22.93
N TRP A 409 -7.59 -11.34 22.76
CA TRP A 409 -8.16 -10.05 22.39
C TRP A 409 -8.09 -9.01 23.49
N ASP A 410 -8.14 -9.41 24.74
CA ASP A 410 -7.98 -8.47 25.86
C ASP A 410 -6.56 -7.88 25.87
N PHE A 411 -5.54 -8.70 25.58
CA PHE A 411 -4.17 -8.21 25.45
C PHE A 411 -4.01 -7.33 24.22
N ALA A 412 -4.62 -7.70 23.07
CA ALA A 412 -4.59 -6.90 21.85
C ALA A 412 -5.22 -5.51 22.06
N ALA A 413 -6.42 -5.47 22.64
CA ALA A 413 -7.12 -4.24 22.94
C ALA A 413 -6.34 -3.39 23.96
N GLY A 414 -5.83 -4.01 25.03
CA GLY A 414 -4.98 -3.33 26.02
C GLY A 414 -3.76 -2.70 25.38
N ALA A 415 -3.06 -3.42 24.49
CA ALA A 415 -1.90 -2.87 23.79
C ALA A 415 -2.25 -1.67 22.91
N LEU A 416 -3.38 -1.71 22.19
CA LEU A 416 -3.83 -0.58 21.35
C LEU A 416 -4.17 0.66 22.18
N ILE A 417 -4.82 0.46 23.35
CA ILE A 417 -5.24 1.55 24.24
C ILE A 417 -4.04 2.14 24.99
N ASP A 418 -3.18 1.30 25.55
CA ASP A 418 -2.04 1.77 26.34
C ASP A 418 -1.01 2.54 25.50
N GLU A 419 -0.89 2.18 24.21
CA GLU A 419 -0.08 2.91 23.22
C GLU A 419 -0.82 4.11 22.61
N LEU A 420 -2.00 4.46 23.10
CA LEU A 420 -2.86 5.54 22.57
C LEU A 420 -3.20 5.43 21.06
N ALA A 421 -3.10 4.24 20.50
CA ALA A 421 -3.26 4.03 19.06
C ALA A 421 -4.73 3.92 18.61
N ILE A 422 -5.72 4.13 19.49
CA ILE A 422 -7.16 4.03 19.18
C ILE A 422 -7.58 5.01 18.07
N GLY A 423 -6.94 6.17 17.97
CA GLY A 423 -7.18 7.14 16.91
C GLY A 423 -6.98 6.57 15.50
N ARG A 424 -6.11 5.57 15.37
CA ARG A 424 -5.83 4.89 14.09
C ARG A 424 -7.02 4.10 13.53
N LEU A 425 -8.03 3.80 14.34
CA LEU A 425 -9.29 3.21 13.85
C LEU A 425 -10.14 4.21 13.05
N PHE A 426 -9.89 5.50 13.22
CA PHE A 426 -10.62 6.58 12.54
C PHE A 426 -9.78 7.25 11.44
N THR A 427 -8.45 7.07 11.46
CA THR A 427 -7.53 7.83 10.63
C THR A 427 -6.40 6.96 10.11
N GLY A 428 -5.84 7.36 8.98
CA GLY A 428 -4.65 6.72 8.42
C GLY A 428 -4.94 5.67 7.34
N LEU A 429 -3.87 5.27 6.63
CA LEU A 429 -3.94 4.35 5.49
C LEU A 429 -4.29 2.89 5.87
N ARG A 430 -4.25 2.55 7.16
CA ARG A 430 -4.47 1.18 7.68
C ARG A 430 -5.64 1.11 8.66
N SER A 431 -6.51 2.11 8.68
CA SER A 431 -7.71 2.08 9.53
C SER A 431 -8.61 0.89 9.22
N ASP A 432 -8.76 0.56 7.93
CA ASP A 432 -9.54 -0.59 7.48
C ASP A 432 -8.91 -1.92 7.91
N ASP A 433 -7.57 -2.05 7.86
CA ASP A 433 -6.85 -3.24 8.32
C ASP A 433 -7.05 -3.47 9.82
N LEU A 434 -6.98 -2.42 10.64
CA LEU A 434 -7.24 -2.49 12.09
C LEU A 434 -8.71 -2.81 12.37
N ALA A 435 -9.64 -2.16 11.67
CA ALA A 435 -11.07 -2.43 11.79
C ALA A 435 -11.39 -3.87 11.40
N GLN A 436 -10.76 -4.39 10.35
CA GLN A 436 -10.90 -5.78 9.92
C GLN A 436 -10.31 -6.75 10.96
N LEU A 437 -9.13 -6.45 11.50
CA LEU A 437 -8.51 -7.27 12.55
C LEU A 437 -9.46 -7.41 13.75
N PHE A 438 -9.93 -6.29 14.31
CA PHE A 438 -10.79 -6.30 15.47
C PHE A 438 -12.23 -6.73 15.19
N SER A 439 -12.66 -6.81 13.93
CA SER A 439 -13.96 -7.39 13.59
C SER A 439 -14.07 -8.89 13.94
N ALA A 440 -12.93 -9.58 14.07
CA ALA A 440 -12.85 -10.96 14.51
C ALA A 440 -12.91 -11.13 16.05
N MET A 441 -12.87 -10.03 16.82
CA MET A 441 -12.89 -10.06 18.28
C MET A 441 -14.21 -10.62 18.81
N GLY A 442 -14.14 -11.81 19.40
CA GLY A 442 -15.28 -12.50 19.98
C GLY A 442 -15.85 -11.84 21.25
N PRO A 443 -17.01 -12.29 21.71
CA PRO A 443 -17.63 -11.77 22.93
C PRO A 443 -16.91 -12.13 24.23
N GLU A 444 -15.91 -12.98 24.13
CA GLU A 444 -15.12 -13.46 25.27
C GLU A 444 -14.23 -12.35 25.88
N ALA A 445 -13.74 -11.44 25.02
CA ALA A 445 -12.98 -10.29 25.47
C ALA A 445 -13.89 -9.33 26.26
N ARG A 446 -13.55 -9.08 27.51
CA ARG A 446 -14.41 -8.33 28.47
C ARG A 446 -13.69 -7.19 29.17
N SER A 447 -12.44 -6.93 28.83
CA SER A 447 -11.71 -5.81 29.43
C SER A 447 -12.30 -4.45 29.01
N PRO A 448 -12.09 -3.39 29.81
CA PRO A 448 -12.46 -2.03 29.43
C PRO A 448 -11.87 -1.64 28.07
N ALA A 449 -10.63 -2.04 27.79
CA ALA A 449 -9.96 -1.80 26.53
C ALA A 449 -10.69 -2.48 25.34
N ALA A 450 -11.16 -3.71 25.51
CA ALA A 450 -11.95 -4.41 24.50
C ALA A 450 -13.29 -3.70 24.23
N ASP A 451 -13.96 -3.21 25.27
CA ASP A 451 -15.18 -2.42 25.08
C ASP A 451 -14.90 -1.06 24.41
N LEU A 452 -13.78 -0.38 24.73
CA LEU A 452 -13.36 0.84 24.01
C LEU A 452 -13.09 0.58 22.52
N VAL A 453 -12.41 -0.50 22.19
CA VAL A 453 -12.15 -0.87 20.78
C VAL A 453 -13.45 -1.18 20.04
N ARG A 454 -14.40 -1.91 20.66
CA ARG A 454 -15.74 -2.13 20.09
C ARG A 454 -16.51 -0.82 19.92
N ALA A 455 -16.48 0.05 20.92
CA ALA A 455 -17.11 1.37 20.82
C ALA A 455 -16.52 2.17 19.66
N ALA A 456 -15.20 2.20 19.50
CA ALA A 456 -14.52 2.86 18.40
C ALA A 456 -14.92 2.27 17.03
N HIS A 457 -14.95 0.94 16.93
CA HIS A 457 -15.37 0.24 15.71
C HIS A 457 -16.81 0.57 15.32
N ASP A 458 -17.75 0.54 16.27
CA ASP A 458 -19.15 0.82 16.00
C ASP A 458 -19.37 2.32 15.66
N LEU A 459 -18.75 3.23 16.41
CA LEU A 459 -18.82 4.67 16.17
C LEU A 459 -18.18 5.08 14.83
N SER A 460 -17.10 4.43 14.40
CA SER A 460 -16.50 4.67 13.08
C SER A 460 -17.46 4.31 11.93
N ARG A 461 -18.38 3.40 12.17
CA ARG A 461 -19.45 2.99 11.25
C ARG A 461 -20.77 3.73 11.47
N TYR A 462 -20.78 4.72 12.34
CA TYR A 462 -21.95 5.46 12.76
C TYR A 462 -23.05 4.60 13.41
N ASP A 463 -22.71 3.44 14.01
CA ASP A 463 -23.63 2.67 14.85
C ASP A 463 -23.59 3.24 16.28
N LEU A 464 -24.36 4.29 16.46
CA LEU A 464 -24.36 5.08 17.70
C LEU A 464 -24.88 4.29 18.90
N ASP A 465 -25.89 3.45 18.71
CA ASP A 465 -26.54 2.73 19.82
C ASP A 465 -25.61 1.68 20.42
N ARG A 466 -24.96 0.89 19.55
CA ARG A 466 -23.98 -0.11 19.98
C ARG A 466 -22.73 0.55 20.54
N GLY A 467 -22.20 1.54 19.83
CA GLY A 467 -21.01 2.27 20.27
C GLY A 467 -21.18 2.87 21.67
N ARG A 468 -22.30 3.51 21.95
CA ARG A 468 -22.63 4.04 23.29
C ARG A 468 -22.84 2.96 24.34
N ALA A 469 -23.37 1.81 23.97
CA ALA A 469 -23.55 0.70 24.91
C ALA A 469 -22.20 0.14 25.36
N HIS A 470 -21.26 -0.01 24.42
CA HIS A 470 -19.89 -0.43 24.74
C HIS A 470 -19.14 0.63 25.54
N LEU A 471 -19.27 1.91 25.14
CA LEU A 471 -18.61 3.01 25.84
C LEU A 471 -19.04 3.10 27.31
N ARG A 472 -20.35 3.02 27.61
CA ARG A 472 -20.84 3.01 28.99
C ARG A 472 -20.29 1.84 29.81
N ARG A 473 -20.19 0.64 29.23
CA ARG A 473 -19.59 -0.50 29.95
C ARG A 473 -18.12 -0.27 30.28
N ALA A 474 -17.38 0.33 29.33
CA ALA A 474 -16.00 0.71 29.58
C ALA A 474 -15.89 1.76 30.69
N GLU A 475 -16.74 2.81 30.67
CA GLU A 475 -16.79 3.85 31.73
C GLU A 475 -17.07 3.27 33.09
N GLU A 476 -18.05 2.39 33.21
CA GLU A 476 -18.40 1.73 34.47
C GLU A 476 -17.23 0.93 35.07
N GLN A 477 -16.41 0.32 34.21
CA GLN A 477 -15.24 -0.46 34.62
C GLN A 477 -13.99 0.42 34.91
N LEU A 478 -13.91 1.61 34.29
CA LEU A 478 -12.81 2.56 34.46
C LEU A 478 -13.03 3.54 35.61
N ALA A 479 -14.16 3.45 36.33
CA ALA A 479 -14.51 4.34 37.41
C ALA A 479 -13.63 4.19 38.69
N ASP A 480 -12.79 3.15 38.75
CA ASP A 480 -11.81 2.98 39.84
C ASP A 480 -10.54 3.79 39.57
N ASP A 481 -10.17 4.64 40.52
CA ASP A 481 -8.99 5.54 40.48
C ASP A 481 -7.66 4.77 40.56
N ALA A 482 -7.31 4.00 39.52
CA ALA A 482 -6.00 3.38 39.39
C ALA A 482 -5.09 4.24 38.50
N PRO A 483 -3.84 4.51 38.90
CA PRO A 483 -2.94 5.43 38.17
C PRO A 483 -2.54 4.98 36.74
N ASP A 484 -2.74 3.72 36.41
CA ASP A 484 -2.39 3.17 35.10
C ASP A 484 -3.52 3.28 34.04
N LEU A 485 -4.63 3.98 34.36
CA LEU A 485 -5.81 4.05 33.49
C LEU A 485 -5.88 5.31 32.60
N ALA A 486 -4.95 6.25 32.73
CA ALA A 486 -4.99 7.53 32.00
C ALA A 486 -5.14 7.40 30.48
N ALA A 487 -4.45 6.44 29.87
CA ALA A 487 -4.57 6.18 28.42
C ALA A 487 -5.96 5.66 28.04
N ALA A 488 -6.55 4.79 28.86
CA ALA A 488 -7.89 4.27 28.64
C ALA A 488 -8.96 5.35 28.86
N GLN A 489 -8.80 6.16 29.90
CA GLN A 489 -9.69 7.29 30.20
C GLN A 489 -9.62 8.37 29.12
N LEU A 490 -8.43 8.67 28.59
CA LEU A 490 -8.26 9.58 27.45
C LEU A 490 -8.92 9.03 26.17
N SER A 491 -8.77 7.74 25.92
CA SER A 491 -9.46 7.05 24.82
C SER A 491 -10.98 7.10 24.98
N CYS A 492 -11.46 6.92 26.21
CA CYS A 492 -12.88 7.04 26.57
C CYS A 492 -13.40 8.47 26.31
N ALA A 493 -12.68 9.50 26.75
CA ALA A 493 -13.03 10.90 26.51
C ALA A 493 -13.09 11.25 25.01
N LEU A 494 -12.17 10.74 24.20
CA LEU A 494 -12.21 10.90 22.73
C LEU A 494 -13.48 10.29 22.12
N LEU A 495 -13.82 9.06 22.52
CA LEU A 495 -15.01 8.37 22.00
C LEU A 495 -16.31 9.00 22.51
N GLU A 496 -16.33 9.50 23.73
CA GLU A 496 -17.46 10.27 24.27
C GLU A 496 -17.65 11.58 23.49
N ALA A 497 -16.57 12.29 23.18
CA ALA A 497 -16.64 13.49 22.34
C ALA A 497 -17.25 13.18 20.95
N LEU A 498 -16.86 12.06 20.33
CA LEU A 498 -17.43 11.62 19.05
C LEU A 498 -18.92 11.25 19.21
N ALA A 499 -19.28 10.44 20.21
CA ALA A 499 -20.66 10.01 20.44
C ALA A 499 -21.57 11.22 20.76
N ALA A 500 -21.08 12.17 21.54
CA ALA A 500 -21.80 13.41 21.89
C ALA A 500 -21.96 14.33 20.67
N ARG A 501 -20.96 14.41 19.80
CA ARG A 501 -21.06 15.11 18.52
C ARG A 501 -22.14 14.50 17.64
N LEU A 502 -22.14 13.18 17.47
CA LEU A 502 -23.13 12.47 16.63
C LEU A 502 -24.54 12.56 17.17
N THR A 503 -24.70 12.78 18.50
CA THR A 503 -26.02 13.06 19.09
C THR A 503 -26.40 14.54 19.08
N GLY A 504 -25.57 15.43 18.56
CA GLY A 504 -25.81 16.87 18.55
C GLY A 504 -25.90 17.46 19.97
N CYS A 505 -24.98 17.05 20.86
CA CYS A 505 -24.93 17.50 22.25
C CYS A 505 -23.62 18.27 22.57
N PRO A 506 -23.51 19.58 22.22
CA PRO A 506 -22.27 20.34 22.37
C PRO A 506 -21.69 20.37 23.78
N SER A 507 -22.54 20.44 24.80
CA SER A 507 -22.10 20.51 26.22
C SER A 507 -21.38 19.23 26.68
N ARG A 508 -21.75 18.07 26.15
CA ARG A 508 -21.05 16.81 26.45
C ARG A 508 -19.72 16.74 25.73
N VAL A 509 -19.62 17.24 24.49
CA VAL A 509 -18.35 17.32 23.78
C VAL A 509 -17.35 18.20 24.53
N GLU A 510 -17.82 19.34 25.05
CA GLU A 510 -16.96 20.25 25.83
C GLU A 510 -16.45 19.63 27.11
N LYS A 511 -17.34 18.96 27.89
CA LYS A 511 -16.93 18.21 29.08
C LYS A 511 -15.90 17.11 28.77
N ALA A 512 -16.12 16.38 27.68
CA ALA A 512 -15.19 15.35 27.25
C ALA A 512 -13.83 15.94 26.81
N ALA A 513 -13.84 17.10 26.16
CA ALA A 513 -12.62 17.80 25.76
C ALA A 513 -11.85 18.37 26.97
N GLU A 514 -12.55 18.92 27.98
CA GLU A 514 -11.96 19.37 29.24
C GLU A 514 -11.32 18.20 30.02
N ALA A 515 -12.03 17.09 30.18
CA ALA A 515 -11.48 15.87 30.77
C ALA A 515 -10.26 15.33 30.01
N ALA A 516 -10.30 15.36 28.67
CA ALA A 516 -9.15 14.94 27.87
C ALA A 516 -7.93 15.84 28.05
N ASP A 517 -8.13 17.16 28.22
CA ASP A 517 -7.03 18.11 28.45
C ASP A 517 -6.36 17.90 29.83
N GLU A 518 -7.14 17.52 30.85
CA GLU A 518 -6.60 17.13 32.19
C GLU A 518 -5.81 15.82 32.06
N LEU A 519 -6.38 14.78 31.46
CA LEU A 519 -5.76 13.47 31.32
C LEU A 519 -4.48 13.47 30.46
N ARG A 520 -4.37 14.39 29.50
CA ARG A 520 -3.14 14.54 28.71
C ARG A 520 -1.90 14.92 29.51
N GLN A 521 -2.09 15.50 30.71
CA GLN A 521 -0.99 15.83 31.61
C GLN A 521 -0.47 14.59 32.37
N GLU A 522 -1.29 13.56 32.47
CA GLU A 522 -0.96 12.32 33.19
C GLU A 522 -0.32 11.27 32.27
N VAL A 523 -0.53 11.42 30.95
CA VAL A 523 -0.01 10.50 29.93
C VAL A 523 1.42 10.89 29.51
N PRO A 524 2.33 9.94 29.27
CA PRO A 524 3.68 10.22 28.78
C PRO A 524 3.70 11.03 27.49
N ALA A 525 4.47 12.12 27.45
CA ALA A 525 4.51 13.07 26.34
C ALA A 525 4.90 12.41 24.99
N HIS A 526 5.81 11.42 25.01
CA HIS A 526 6.22 10.73 23.79
C HIS A 526 5.06 9.98 23.11
N LEU A 527 4.13 9.38 23.88
CA LEU A 527 2.97 8.71 23.29
C LEU A 527 2.03 9.71 22.59
N LEU A 528 1.88 10.91 23.16
CA LEU A 528 1.08 11.97 22.54
C LEU A 528 1.75 12.53 21.27
N GLU A 529 3.07 12.58 21.23
CA GLU A 529 3.85 13.00 20.07
C GLU A 529 3.77 11.96 18.91
N GLU A 530 3.73 10.68 19.26
CA GLU A 530 3.55 9.58 18.31
C GLU A 530 2.12 9.48 17.75
N HIS A 531 1.12 10.03 18.47
CA HIS A 531 -0.30 9.98 18.14
C HIS A 531 -0.95 11.37 18.00
N PRO A 532 -0.46 12.24 17.08
CA PRO A 532 -1.01 13.58 16.87
C PRO A 532 -2.47 13.54 16.38
N GLU A 533 -2.92 12.41 15.85
CA GLU A 533 -4.32 12.21 15.45
C GLU A 533 -5.31 12.30 16.61
N LEU A 534 -4.95 11.89 17.83
CA LEU A 534 -5.85 11.97 18.98
C LEU A 534 -6.28 13.41 19.25
N THR A 535 -5.30 14.30 19.35
CA THR A 535 -5.55 15.72 19.55
C THR A 535 -6.32 16.31 18.36
N ALA A 536 -5.95 15.94 17.15
CA ALA A 536 -6.61 16.44 15.94
C ALA A 536 -8.08 15.99 15.88
N LEU A 537 -8.39 14.72 16.17
CA LEU A 537 -9.76 14.20 16.25
C LEU A 537 -10.57 14.90 17.32
N LEU A 538 -10.05 15.00 18.55
CA LEU A 538 -10.74 15.65 19.65
C LEU A 538 -11.10 17.10 19.33
N LEU A 539 -10.14 17.87 18.80
CA LEU A 539 -10.35 19.25 18.40
C LEU A 539 -11.32 19.37 17.22
N THR A 540 -11.30 18.41 16.29
CA THR A 540 -12.27 18.36 15.19
C THR A 540 -13.69 18.13 15.71
N HIS A 541 -13.88 17.21 16.67
CA HIS A 541 -15.18 16.97 17.30
C HIS A 541 -15.66 18.20 18.07
N LEU A 542 -14.78 18.83 18.84
CA LEU A 542 -15.08 20.05 19.58
C LEU A 542 -15.46 21.20 18.62
N GLY A 543 -14.70 21.39 17.53
CA GLY A 543 -14.98 22.40 16.53
C GLY A 543 -16.31 22.19 15.81
N SER A 544 -16.62 20.94 15.44
CA SER A 544 -17.91 20.55 14.84
C SER A 544 -19.08 20.80 15.81
N ALA A 545 -18.93 20.46 17.09
CA ALA A 545 -19.96 20.69 18.11
C ALA A 545 -20.22 22.18 18.38
N ARG A 546 -19.16 23.00 18.40
CA ARG A 546 -19.28 24.47 18.51
C ARG A 546 -19.93 25.09 17.27
N LEU A 547 -19.63 24.57 16.09
CA LEU A 547 -20.31 24.93 14.85
C LEU A 547 -21.80 24.59 14.92
N TRP A 548 -22.13 23.36 15.40
CA TRP A 548 -23.54 22.97 15.62
C TRP A 548 -24.28 23.92 16.56
N ALA A 549 -23.62 24.33 17.63
CA ALA A 549 -24.16 25.29 18.62
C ALA A 549 -24.24 26.74 18.12
N GLY A 550 -23.80 27.05 16.92
CA GLY A 550 -23.78 28.41 16.37
C GLY A 550 -22.64 29.27 16.90
N ARG A 551 -21.68 28.73 17.66
CA ARG A 551 -20.51 29.46 18.20
C ARG A 551 -19.39 29.48 17.16
N PHE A 552 -19.58 30.28 16.11
CA PHE A 552 -18.76 30.26 14.91
C PHE A 552 -17.29 30.64 15.15
N GLU A 553 -17.02 31.61 16.02
CA GLU A 553 -15.65 32.04 16.29
C GLU A 553 -14.87 31.03 17.13
N ASP A 554 -15.53 30.45 18.13
CA ASP A 554 -14.93 29.39 18.94
C ASP A 554 -14.64 28.12 18.10
N ALA A 555 -15.57 27.77 17.20
CA ALA A 555 -15.39 26.70 16.23
C ALA A 555 -14.22 26.99 15.30
N ARG A 556 -14.15 28.24 14.74
CA ARG A 556 -13.08 28.67 13.85
C ARG A 556 -11.72 28.57 14.51
N ALA A 557 -11.57 29.02 15.73
CA ALA A 557 -10.31 28.98 16.47
C ALA A 557 -9.76 27.55 16.56
N VAL A 558 -10.60 26.62 17.03
CA VAL A 558 -10.19 25.22 17.22
C VAL A 558 -9.90 24.52 15.88
N LEU A 559 -10.78 24.65 14.88
CA LEU A 559 -10.63 24.01 13.59
C LEU A 559 -9.41 24.54 12.81
N THR A 560 -9.06 25.83 13.00
CA THR A 560 -7.86 26.41 12.39
C THR A 560 -6.58 25.80 12.96
N THR A 561 -6.58 25.47 14.25
CA THR A 561 -5.46 24.76 14.88
C THR A 561 -5.23 23.40 14.20
N VAL A 562 -6.28 22.62 14.00
CA VAL A 562 -6.18 21.31 13.32
C VAL A 562 -5.75 21.47 11.87
N ALA A 563 -6.35 22.41 11.12
CA ALA A 563 -5.98 22.66 9.73
C ALA A 563 -4.51 23.12 9.57
N GLY A 564 -3.93 23.77 10.61
CA GLY A 564 -2.54 24.23 10.66
C GLY A 564 -1.53 23.17 11.14
N THR A 565 -1.96 22.00 11.63
CA THR A 565 -1.03 20.94 12.04
C THR A 565 -0.21 20.43 10.86
N PRO A 566 1.04 19.98 11.07
CA PRO A 566 1.81 19.35 10.01
C PRO A 566 1.06 18.20 9.37
N GLY A 567 1.11 18.11 8.04
CA GLY A 567 0.48 17.02 7.29
C GLY A 567 1.23 15.70 7.51
N GLY A 568 0.52 14.70 8.02
CA GLY A 568 0.98 13.34 8.18
C GLY A 568 -0.14 12.37 7.83
N ALA A 569 0.17 11.10 7.57
CA ALA A 569 -0.82 10.09 7.18
C ALA A 569 -1.95 9.95 8.23
N SER A 570 -1.63 10.08 9.51
CA SER A 570 -2.60 9.97 10.61
C SER A 570 -3.48 11.22 10.80
N THR A 571 -3.05 12.41 10.36
CA THR A 571 -3.77 13.68 10.56
C THR A 571 -4.52 14.16 9.31
N VAL A 572 -4.37 13.49 8.17
CA VAL A 572 -4.99 13.91 6.89
C VAL A 572 -6.52 14.03 7.00
N LEU A 573 -7.19 13.00 7.54
CA LEU A 573 -8.65 13.00 7.64
C LEU A 573 -9.20 14.05 8.62
N PRO A 574 -8.70 14.22 9.86
CA PRO A 574 -9.10 15.32 10.73
C PRO A 574 -8.84 16.71 10.12
N ARG A 575 -7.77 16.90 9.38
CA ARG A 575 -7.46 18.14 8.67
C ARG A 575 -8.44 18.42 7.54
N GLU A 576 -8.73 17.40 6.72
CA GLU A 576 -9.74 17.48 5.66
C GLU A 576 -11.08 17.91 6.24
N GLU A 577 -11.54 17.22 7.25
CA GLU A 577 -12.82 17.48 7.90
C GLU A 577 -12.84 18.89 8.52
N SER A 578 -11.78 19.28 9.22
CA SER A 578 -11.66 20.62 9.81
C SER A 578 -11.66 21.73 8.74
N MET A 579 -10.99 21.54 7.61
CA MET A 579 -11.03 22.49 6.48
C MET A 579 -12.42 22.54 5.86
N GLY A 580 -13.12 21.42 5.77
CA GLY A 580 -14.51 21.36 5.33
C GLY A 580 -15.45 22.15 6.23
N HIS A 581 -15.33 21.99 7.56
CA HIS A 581 -16.08 22.77 8.53
C HIS A 581 -15.75 24.28 8.48
N LEU A 582 -14.45 24.63 8.31
CA LEU A 582 -14.04 26.02 8.11
C LEU A 582 -14.61 26.61 6.82
N ALA A 583 -14.74 25.79 5.77
CA ALA A 583 -15.37 26.21 4.52
C ALA A 583 -16.88 26.46 4.74
N LEU A 584 -17.56 25.60 5.51
CA LEU A 584 -18.97 25.80 5.86
C LEU A 584 -19.17 27.08 6.70
N LEU A 585 -18.30 27.32 7.68
CA LEU A 585 -18.30 28.56 8.48
C LEU A 585 -18.16 29.79 7.59
N ASP A 586 -17.25 29.78 6.63
CA ASP A 586 -17.07 30.92 5.70
C ASP A 586 -18.32 31.08 4.79
N TYR A 587 -18.93 29.99 4.37
CA TYR A 587 -20.18 30.03 3.59
C TYR A 587 -21.33 30.63 4.40
N LEU A 588 -21.55 30.18 5.64
CA LEU A 588 -22.62 30.67 6.53
C LEU A 588 -22.43 32.17 6.90
N ASN A 589 -21.21 32.65 6.83
CA ASN A 589 -20.88 34.08 7.01
C ASN A 589 -20.83 34.88 5.69
N GLY A 590 -21.18 34.28 4.54
CA GLY A 590 -21.29 34.95 3.25
C GLY A 590 -19.97 35.15 2.49
N TRP A 591 -18.89 34.43 2.83
CA TRP A 591 -17.60 34.44 2.18
C TRP A 591 -17.45 33.34 1.14
N LEU A 592 -18.18 33.40 0.02
CA LEU A 592 -18.22 32.31 -0.97
C LEU A 592 -16.86 31.94 -1.52
N GLY A 593 -16.03 32.89 -1.88
CA GLY A 593 -14.71 32.61 -2.44
C GLY A 593 -13.72 32.05 -1.43
N ARG A 594 -13.87 32.40 -0.14
CA ARG A 594 -13.10 31.74 0.93
C ARG A 594 -13.57 30.32 1.17
N ALA A 595 -14.89 30.11 1.21
CA ALA A 595 -15.53 28.81 1.35
C ALA A 595 -15.10 27.85 0.24
N GLU A 596 -15.15 28.32 -1.02
CA GLU A 596 -14.71 27.51 -2.16
C GLU A 596 -13.24 27.09 -2.05
N ARG A 597 -12.34 28.03 -1.75
CA ARG A 597 -10.90 27.71 -1.65
C ARG A 597 -10.62 26.68 -0.55
N LYS A 598 -11.25 26.82 0.62
CA LYS A 598 -11.08 25.86 1.73
C LYS A 598 -11.70 24.52 1.41
N ALA A 599 -12.87 24.49 0.77
CA ALA A 599 -13.51 23.26 0.34
C ALA A 599 -12.66 22.50 -0.71
N LEU A 600 -12.06 23.21 -1.66
CA LEU A 600 -11.12 22.60 -2.61
C LEU A 600 -9.83 22.11 -1.93
N ALA A 601 -9.33 22.83 -0.93
CA ALA A 601 -8.19 22.38 -0.14
C ALA A 601 -8.53 21.12 0.66
N ALA A 602 -9.72 21.02 1.25
CA ALA A 602 -10.20 19.81 1.92
C ALA A 602 -10.26 18.61 0.97
N LEU A 603 -10.79 18.79 -0.25
CA LEU A 603 -10.80 17.72 -1.25
C LEU A 603 -9.39 17.27 -1.66
N SER A 604 -8.45 18.22 -1.80
CA SER A 604 -7.05 17.90 -2.10
C SER A 604 -6.36 17.13 -0.96
N GLU A 605 -6.73 17.40 0.30
CA GLU A 605 -6.24 16.59 1.43
C GLU A 605 -6.83 15.16 1.40
N ALA A 606 -8.12 15.01 1.09
CA ALA A 606 -8.76 13.71 0.96
C ALA A 606 -8.09 12.85 -0.14
N GLU A 607 -7.74 13.45 -1.28
CA GLU A 607 -7.03 12.76 -2.37
C GLU A 607 -5.64 12.24 -1.95
N ARG A 608 -4.99 12.89 -0.99
CA ARG A 608 -3.70 12.45 -0.44
C ARG A 608 -3.83 11.26 0.52
N ALA A 609 -5.01 11.04 1.09
CA ALA A 609 -5.25 9.96 2.05
C ALA A 609 -5.29 8.56 1.41
N GLY A 610 -5.33 8.45 0.08
CA GLY A 610 -5.33 7.15 -0.63
C GLY A 610 -6.46 7.01 -1.65
N PRO A 611 -6.68 5.80 -2.18
CA PRO A 611 -7.66 5.56 -3.23
C PRO A 611 -9.10 5.93 -2.80
N PRO A 612 -10.00 6.23 -3.74
CA PRO A 612 -11.30 6.87 -3.53
C PRO A 612 -12.32 6.12 -2.65
N GLN A 613 -11.97 4.97 -2.12
CA GLN A 613 -12.83 4.19 -1.20
C GLN A 613 -12.74 4.65 0.26
N THR A 614 -11.72 5.41 0.65
CA THR A 614 -11.64 6.13 1.92
C THR A 614 -12.06 7.58 1.70
N SER A 615 -13.32 7.77 1.42
CA SER A 615 -13.89 9.10 1.21
C SER A 615 -13.75 9.90 2.51
N GLY A 616 -13.13 11.09 2.40
CA GLY A 616 -13.17 12.08 3.47
C GLY A 616 -14.61 12.43 3.90
N SER A 617 -14.75 13.33 4.87
CA SER A 617 -16.05 13.71 5.44
C SER A 617 -17.13 14.09 4.42
N GLY A 618 -16.72 14.54 3.23
CA GLY A 618 -17.65 15.01 2.18
C GLY A 618 -18.16 16.43 2.37
N ILE A 619 -17.86 17.06 3.50
CA ILE A 619 -18.32 18.42 3.83
C ILE A 619 -17.88 19.46 2.78
N GLY A 620 -16.65 19.32 2.27
CA GLY A 620 -16.14 20.18 1.20
C GLY A 620 -17.02 20.14 -0.05
N ARG A 621 -17.53 18.95 -0.44
CA ARG A 621 -18.45 18.82 -1.58
C ARG A 621 -19.79 19.49 -1.32
N LEU A 622 -20.33 19.38 -0.11
CA LEU A 622 -21.58 20.05 0.26
C LEU A 622 -21.44 21.57 0.19
N VAL A 623 -20.33 22.12 0.68
CA VAL A 623 -20.06 23.56 0.59
C VAL A 623 -19.90 24.00 -0.86
N LEU A 624 -19.20 23.25 -1.70
CA LEU A 624 -19.10 23.55 -3.14
C LEU A 624 -20.46 23.50 -3.84
N ALA A 625 -21.35 22.58 -3.44
CA ALA A 625 -22.71 22.52 -3.95
C ALA A 625 -23.50 23.78 -3.58
N ALA A 626 -23.42 24.22 -2.32
CA ALA A 626 -24.07 25.44 -1.85
C ALA A 626 -23.55 26.68 -2.58
N VAL A 627 -22.23 26.82 -2.74
CA VAL A 627 -21.59 27.90 -3.53
C VAL A 627 -22.05 27.86 -4.98
N ALA A 628 -22.16 26.68 -5.59
CA ALA A 628 -22.65 26.53 -6.97
C ALA A 628 -24.12 26.97 -7.12
N VAL A 629 -24.97 26.73 -6.10
CA VAL A 629 -26.35 27.27 -6.09
C VAL A 629 -26.35 28.80 -6.11
N ASP A 630 -25.53 29.45 -5.26
CA ASP A 630 -25.49 30.90 -5.17
C ASP A 630 -24.90 31.56 -6.44
N ARG A 631 -24.05 30.82 -7.17
CA ARG A 631 -23.57 31.21 -8.51
C ARG A 631 -24.51 30.85 -9.64
N HIS A 632 -25.65 30.21 -9.34
CA HIS A 632 -26.62 29.70 -10.30
C HIS A 632 -26.04 28.66 -11.27
N GLU A 633 -25.12 27.81 -10.79
CA GLU A 633 -24.52 26.66 -11.47
C GLU A 633 -25.27 25.37 -11.07
N LEU A 634 -26.60 25.32 -11.34
CA LEU A 634 -27.50 24.34 -10.76
C LEU A 634 -27.22 22.86 -11.15
N GLY A 635 -26.64 22.64 -12.34
CA GLY A 635 -26.21 21.31 -12.78
C GLY A 635 -25.02 20.79 -11.97
N ARG A 636 -24.03 21.66 -11.73
CA ARG A 636 -22.84 21.37 -10.90
C ARG A 636 -23.24 21.11 -9.44
N ALA A 637 -24.16 21.92 -8.90
CA ALA A 637 -24.67 21.74 -7.55
C ALA A 637 -25.33 20.35 -7.38
N GLN A 638 -26.14 19.92 -8.35
CA GLN A 638 -26.77 18.61 -8.32
C GLN A 638 -25.73 17.48 -8.34
N ALA A 639 -24.77 17.53 -9.25
CA ALA A 639 -23.73 16.51 -9.35
C ALA A 639 -22.95 16.35 -8.03
N LEU A 640 -22.57 17.47 -7.40
CA LEU A 640 -21.86 17.44 -6.11
C LEU A 640 -22.75 16.85 -4.97
N LEU A 641 -24.05 17.13 -4.96
CA LEU A 641 -24.97 16.55 -3.99
C LEU A 641 -25.18 15.06 -4.22
N ASP A 642 -25.25 14.63 -5.47
CA ASP A 642 -25.40 13.21 -5.83
C ASP A 642 -24.16 12.40 -5.41
N GLU A 643 -22.95 12.96 -5.58
CA GLU A 643 -21.70 12.36 -5.11
C GLU A 643 -21.68 12.13 -3.57
N THR A 644 -22.34 13.01 -2.81
CA THR A 644 -22.37 12.89 -1.34
C THR A 644 -23.50 11.98 -0.84
N ALA A 645 -24.46 11.62 -1.67
CA ALA A 645 -25.66 10.91 -1.25
C ALA A 645 -25.40 9.51 -0.65
N GLN A 646 -24.30 8.88 -1.02
CA GLN A 646 -23.90 7.54 -0.58
C GLN A 646 -23.06 7.55 0.71
N LEU A 647 -22.67 8.72 1.21
CA LEU A 647 -21.82 8.82 2.40
C LEU A 647 -22.66 8.58 3.68
N PRO A 648 -22.26 7.64 4.57
CA PRO A 648 -22.99 7.41 5.83
C PRO A 648 -23.05 8.64 6.73
N SER A 649 -22.00 9.48 6.72
CA SER A 649 -21.92 10.74 7.46
C SER A 649 -23.08 11.68 7.17
N VAL A 650 -23.57 11.70 5.94
CA VAL A 650 -24.64 12.60 5.48
C VAL A 650 -25.98 12.36 6.17
N THR A 651 -26.23 11.14 6.64
CA THR A 651 -27.48 10.76 7.31
C THR A 651 -27.31 10.59 8.81
N ARG A 652 -26.09 10.64 9.32
CA ARG A 652 -25.78 10.29 10.72
C ARG A 652 -25.05 11.39 11.49
N ASP A 653 -24.29 12.24 10.80
CA ASP A 653 -23.65 13.40 11.44
C ASP A 653 -24.55 14.64 11.32
N PRO A 654 -24.88 15.33 12.42
CA PRO A 654 -25.80 16.47 12.42
C PRO A 654 -25.38 17.61 11.49
N VAL A 655 -24.09 17.98 11.48
CA VAL A 655 -23.57 19.09 10.65
C VAL A 655 -23.64 18.72 9.17
N MET A 656 -23.30 17.49 8.84
CA MET A 656 -23.37 16.98 7.46
C MET A 656 -24.82 16.91 6.96
N ALA A 657 -25.71 16.39 7.77
CA ALA A 657 -27.13 16.27 7.43
C ALA A 657 -27.76 17.68 7.22
N ALA A 658 -27.51 18.61 8.14
CA ALA A 658 -27.99 19.98 8.01
C ALA A 658 -27.37 20.72 6.81
N GLY A 659 -26.08 20.53 6.56
CA GLY A 659 -25.39 21.10 5.39
C GLY A 659 -25.96 20.60 4.07
N ARG A 660 -26.29 19.32 3.99
CA ARG A 660 -26.95 18.71 2.82
C ARG A 660 -28.39 19.21 2.66
N ALA A 661 -29.14 19.24 3.74
CA ALA A 661 -30.52 19.77 3.74
C ALA A 661 -30.54 21.21 3.23
N LEU A 662 -29.67 22.07 3.76
CA LEU A 662 -29.48 23.44 3.32
C LEU A 662 -29.18 23.52 1.80
N ALA A 663 -28.16 22.83 1.31
CA ALA A 663 -27.76 22.91 -0.08
C ALA A 663 -28.81 22.35 -1.03
N THR A 664 -29.48 21.26 -0.65
CA THR A 664 -30.55 20.63 -1.43
C THR A 664 -31.81 21.52 -1.49
N ALA A 665 -32.26 22.04 -0.36
CA ALA A 665 -33.41 22.92 -0.29
C ALA A 665 -33.20 24.20 -1.11
N ARG A 666 -32.02 24.84 -1.01
CA ARG A 666 -31.64 26.01 -1.82
C ARG A 666 -31.61 25.71 -3.33
N LEU A 667 -31.13 24.53 -3.71
CA LEU A 667 -31.15 24.07 -5.10
C LEU A 667 -32.58 23.88 -5.62
N LEU A 668 -33.43 23.29 -4.81
CA LEU A 668 -34.87 23.07 -5.17
C LEU A 668 -35.61 24.42 -5.27
N LEU A 669 -35.42 25.34 -4.33
CA LEU A 669 -35.93 26.70 -4.44
C LEU A 669 -35.43 27.43 -5.71
N ALA A 670 -34.17 27.25 -6.04
CA ALA A 670 -33.57 27.81 -7.25
C ALA A 670 -34.20 27.27 -8.53
N ARG A 671 -34.77 26.06 -8.49
CA ARG A 671 -35.51 25.40 -9.57
C ARG A 671 -37.04 25.69 -9.54
N GLY A 672 -37.50 26.49 -8.58
CA GLY A 672 -38.95 26.78 -8.41
C GLY A 672 -39.75 25.64 -7.80
N LYS A 673 -39.13 24.66 -7.15
CA LYS A 673 -39.76 23.48 -6.54
C LYS A 673 -39.94 23.69 -5.03
N ALA A 674 -40.82 24.67 -4.64
CA ALA A 674 -40.94 25.12 -3.27
C ALA A 674 -41.34 24.02 -2.28
N ARG A 675 -42.35 23.16 -2.60
CA ARG A 675 -42.77 22.06 -1.71
C ARG A 675 -41.68 21.04 -1.46
N ALA A 676 -40.98 20.61 -2.52
CA ALA A 676 -39.89 19.68 -2.39
C ALA A 676 -38.70 20.31 -1.60
N ALA A 677 -38.57 21.63 -1.64
CA ALA A 677 -37.53 22.32 -0.86
C ALA A 677 -37.84 22.28 0.63
N VAL A 678 -39.10 22.46 1.03
CA VAL A 678 -39.54 22.33 2.44
C VAL A 678 -39.28 20.90 2.95
N GLU A 679 -39.66 19.88 2.17
CA GLU A 679 -39.42 18.48 2.52
C GLU A 679 -37.93 18.17 2.67
N ALA A 680 -37.08 18.80 1.85
CA ALA A 680 -35.65 18.60 1.87
C ALA A 680 -34.90 19.44 2.92
N ALA A 681 -35.57 20.43 3.53
CA ALA A 681 -34.97 21.31 4.52
C ALA A 681 -34.79 20.65 5.90
N ASP A 682 -35.59 19.62 6.20
CA ASP A 682 -35.45 18.79 7.41
C ASP A 682 -34.25 17.88 7.24
N PRO A 683 -33.21 18.02 8.12
CA PRO A 683 -32.02 17.16 8.06
C PRO A 683 -32.28 15.68 8.39
N ALA A 684 -33.51 15.32 8.84
CA ALA A 684 -33.93 13.96 9.20
C ALA A 684 -33.00 13.25 10.23
N VAL A 685 -32.26 14.01 11.03
CA VAL A 685 -31.38 13.49 12.09
C VAL A 685 -31.92 13.94 13.45
N SER A 686 -32.18 12.98 14.33
CA SER A 686 -32.59 13.29 15.70
C SER A 686 -31.39 13.79 16.49
N THR A 687 -31.47 15.00 17.04
CA THR A 687 -30.42 15.63 17.82
C THR A 687 -30.91 16.04 19.20
N ALA A 688 -30.00 15.99 20.19
CA ALA A 688 -30.31 16.38 21.56
C ALA A 688 -30.60 17.90 21.71
N VAL A 689 -29.94 18.71 20.88
CA VAL A 689 -30.07 20.16 20.86
C VAL A 689 -30.20 20.64 19.43
N ALA A 690 -31.20 21.45 19.14
CA ALA A 690 -31.38 22.05 17.82
C ALA A 690 -30.25 23.05 17.51
N SER A 691 -29.77 23.04 16.26
CA SER A 691 -28.77 24.02 15.79
C SER A 691 -29.42 25.34 15.41
N PRO A 692 -28.99 26.49 15.97
CA PRO A 692 -29.58 27.79 15.63
C PRO A 692 -29.46 28.13 14.14
N TRP A 693 -28.33 27.79 13.50
CA TRP A 693 -28.15 28.11 12.08
C TRP A 693 -28.95 27.17 11.16
N ALA A 694 -29.06 25.86 11.51
CA ALA A 694 -29.87 24.93 10.75
C ALA A 694 -31.35 25.28 10.83
N ALA A 695 -31.86 25.56 12.02
CA ALA A 695 -33.24 26.00 12.26
C ALA A 695 -33.57 27.33 11.53
N SER A 696 -32.64 28.29 11.53
CA SER A 696 -32.83 29.56 10.77
C SER A 696 -32.94 29.32 9.26
N HIS A 697 -32.14 28.41 8.71
CA HIS A 697 -32.22 28.07 7.30
C HIS A 697 -33.50 27.30 6.93
N GLU A 698 -33.98 26.41 7.79
CA GLU A 698 -35.26 25.72 7.65
C GLU A 698 -36.41 26.74 7.61
N MET A 699 -36.47 27.68 8.58
CA MET A 699 -37.43 28.77 8.59
C MET A 699 -37.41 29.64 7.32
N LEU A 700 -36.20 29.92 6.79
CA LEU A 700 -36.06 30.68 5.54
C LEU A 700 -36.61 29.92 4.34
N VAL A 701 -36.39 28.62 4.26
CA VAL A 701 -36.92 27.76 3.18
C VAL A 701 -38.46 27.70 3.24
N ASP A 702 -39.02 27.47 4.44
CA ASP A 702 -40.47 27.40 4.65
C ASP A 702 -41.12 28.78 4.33
N SER A 703 -40.50 29.85 4.80
CA SER A 703 -40.95 31.19 4.49
C SER A 703 -40.88 31.52 2.99
N ALA A 704 -39.80 31.14 2.30
CA ALA A 704 -39.66 31.34 0.85
C ALA A 704 -40.72 30.50 0.08
N ALA A 705 -41.07 29.30 0.56
CA ALA A 705 -42.11 28.49 -0.03
C ALA A 705 -43.51 29.17 0.14
N HIS A 706 -43.84 29.67 1.32
CA HIS A 706 -45.08 30.41 1.55
C HIS A 706 -45.17 31.66 0.65
N LEU A 707 -44.07 32.38 0.47
CA LEU A 707 -44.04 33.54 -0.42
C LEU A 707 -44.30 33.13 -1.87
N ALA A 708 -43.69 32.01 -2.33
CA ALA A 708 -43.91 31.48 -3.68
C ALA A 708 -45.37 31.01 -3.91
N GLU A 709 -46.02 30.57 -2.87
CA GLU A 709 -47.47 30.20 -2.89
C GLU A 709 -48.45 31.38 -2.74
N GLY A 710 -47.95 32.62 -2.68
CA GLY A 710 -48.76 33.84 -2.55
C GLY A 710 -49.30 34.07 -1.14
N ARG A 711 -48.64 33.60 -0.09
CA ARG A 711 -49.02 33.72 1.32
C ARG A 711 -48.04 34.59 2.11
N PRO A 712 -47.92 35.91 1.79
CA PRO A 712 -46.89 36.76 2.35
C PRO A 712 -46.97 36.92 3.88
N ASP A 713 -48.17 36.99 4.47
CA ASP A 713 -48.34 37.10 5.91
C ASP A 713 -47.77 35.90 6.65
N ARG A 714 -48.02 34.69 6.17
CA ARG A 714 -47.46 33.44 6.72
C ARG A 714 -45.95 33.40 6.57
N ALA A 715 -45.43 33.81 5.38
CA ALA A 715 -44.02 33.91 5.16
C ALA A 715 -43.32 34.81 6.18
N ALA A 716 -43.92 35.94 6.50
CA ALA A 716 -43.40 36.89 7.48
C ALA A 716 -43.52 36.44 8.94
N GLU A 717 -44.58 35.62 9.27
CA GLU A 717 -44.75 35.05 10.60
C GLU A 717 -43.69 34.00 10.95
N VAL A 718 -43.35 33.13 10.01
CA VAL A 718 -42.34 32.08 10.19
C VAL A 718 -40.93 32.68 10.54
N LEU A 719 -40.65 33.91 10.04
CA LEU A 719 -39.36 34.52 10.24
C LEU A 719 -39.14 35.20 11.59
N GLN A 720 -40.14 35.18 12.53
CA GLN A 720 -40.02 35.88 13.82
C GLN A 720 -38.90 35.35 14.71
N GLY A 721 -38.37 34.13 14.44
CA GLY A 721 -37.27 33.52 15.16
C GLY A 721 -35.90 33.74 14.57
N VAL A 722 -35.74 34.42 13.42
CA VAL A 722 -34.45 34.59 12.77
C VAL A 722 -33.68 35.72 13.46
N SER A 723 -32.46 35.41 13.96
CA SER A 723 -31.58 36.36 14.69
C SER A 723 -30.61 37.05 13.76
N GLY A 724 -30.25 38.31 14.12
CA GLY A 724 -29.18 39.10 13.50
C GLY A 724 -27.76 38.52 13.70
N ASP A 725 -27.61 37.55 14.60
CA ASP A 725 -26.34 36.84 14.84
C ASP A 725 -25.95 35.93 13.67
N GLN A 726 -26.88 35.73 12.73
CA GLN A 726 -26.62 34.96 11.49
C GLN A 726 -26.82 35.89 10.28
N PRO A 727 -25.77 36.61 9.85
CA PRO A 727 -25.92 37.73 8.90
C PRO A 727 -26.53 37.33 7.54
N VAL A 728 -26.19 36.13 7.02
CA VAL A 728 -26.78 35.64 5.75
C VAL A 728 -28.28 35.40 5.92
N CYS A 729 -28.69 34.74 7.01
CA CYS A 729 -30.09 34.49 7.29
C CYS A 729 -30.89 35.79 7.53
N ALA A 730 -30.33 36.72 8.26
CA ALA A 730 -30.96 37.99 8.52
C ALA A 730 -31.21 38.82 7.23
N VAL A 731 -30.26 38.81 6.28
CA VAL A 731 -30.44 39.48 4.98
C VAL A 731 -31.50 38.76 4.13
N GLU A 732 -31.51 37.46 4.08
CA GLU A 732 -32.55 36.69 3.35
C GLU A 732 -33.93 36.88 3.98
N ALA A 733 -34.01 36.87 5.32
CA ALA A 733 -35.26 37.20 6.03
C ALA A 733 -35.72 38.63 5.76
N ALA A 734 -34.82 39.63 5.75
CA ALA A 734 -35.14 40.98 5.38
C ALA A 734 -35.69 41.12 3.95
N ALA A 735 -35.14 40.36 3.00
CA ALA A 735 -35.61 40.31 1.64
C ALA A 735 -37.04 39.77 1.54
N ILE A 736 -37.35 38.69 2.31
CA ILE A 736 -38.70 38.11 2.38
C ILE A 736 -39.66 39.04 3.09
N GLN A 737 -39.30 39.68 4.21
CA GLN A 737 -40.14 40.65 4.91
C GLN A 737 -40.52 41.82 4.00
N LEU A 738 -39.56 42.30 3.21
CA LEU A 738 -39.82 43.34 2.23
C LEU A 738 -40.75 42.86 1.12
N ALA A 739 -40.57 41.65 0.61
CA ALA A 739 -41.44 41.05 -0.38
C ALA A 739 -42.86 40.80 0.17
N ALA A 740 -43.03 40.61 1.48
CA ALA A 740 -44.30 40.53 2.18
C ALA A 740 -44.92 41.89 2.52
N GLY A 741 -44.36 43.00 2.04
CA GLY A 741 -44.86 44.38 2.28
C GLY A 741 -44.57 44.95 3.66
N ARG A 742 -43.52 44.43 4.35
CA ARG A 742 -43.13 44.88 5.71
C ARG A 742 -41.73 45.57 5.72
N PRO A 743 -41.59 46.77 5.11
CA PRO A 743 -40.31 47.40 4.93
C PRO A 743 -39.60 47.78 6.26
N ARG A 744 -40.35 48.12 7.33
CA ARG A 744 -39.80 48.42 8.63
C ARG A 744 -39.12 47.18 9.27
N ALA A 745 -39.79 46.06 9.25
CA ALA A 745 -39.20 44.80 9.75
C ALA A 745 -37.97 44.39 8.96
N ALA A 746 -37.93 44.66 7.65
CA ALA A 746 -36.76 44.40 6.83
C ALA A 746 -35.56 45.31 7.25
N VAL A 747 -35.81 46.61 7.54
CA VAL A 747 -34.76 47.52 8.03
C VAL A 747 -34.26 47.10 9.40
N ASP A 748 -35.16 46.76 10.35
CA ASP A 748 -34.80 46.33 11.70
C ASP A 748 -33.90 45.12 11.67
N LEU A 749 -34.20 44.16 10.79
CA LEU A 749 -33.34 42.97 10.60
C LEU A 749 -31.96 43.34 10.04
N LEU A 750 -31.88 44.22 9.02
CA LEU A 750 -30.59 44.66 8.48
C LEU A 750 -29.75 45.44 9.49
N ASP A 751 -30.38 46.25 10.35
CA ASP A 751 -29.70 47.06 11.35
C ASP A 751 -29.32 46.24 12.60
N SER A 752 -29.95 45.05 12.82
CA SER A 752 -29.55 44.08 13.82
C SER A 752 -28.23 43.35 13.48
N ILE A 753 -27.81 43.36 12.21
CA ILE A 753 -26.58 42.74 11.78
C ILE A 753 -25.38 43.51 12.36
N ARG A 754 -24.64 42.89 13.27
CA ARG A 754 -23.43 43.47 13.85
C ARG A 754 -22.34 43.59 12.80
N ALA A 755 -22.07 44.81 12.33
CA ALA A 755 -21.10 45.12 11.25
C ALA A 755 -19.64 45.10 11.75
N GLU A 756 -19.23 44.11 12.54
CA GLU A 756 -17.85 44.06 13.07
C GLU A 756 -16.82 43.46 12.08
N GLY A 757 -16.87 43.83 10.81
CA GLY A 757 -15.84 43.41 9.82
C GLY A 757 -15.80 41.90 9.48
N ARG A 758 -16.76 41.10 9.97
CA ARG A 758 -16.80 39.65 9.89
C ARG A 758 -17.70 39.10 8.81
N THR A 759 -18.51 39.95 8.16
CA THR A 759 -19.49 39.53 7.15
C THR A 759 -18.91 39.55 5.74
N GLY A 760 -19.25 38.50 4.94
CA GLY A 760 -18.79 38.36 3.58
C GLY A 760 -19.59 39.17 2.53
N PRO A 761 -19.09 39.20 1.29
CA PRO A 761 -19.73 39.89 0.19
C PRO A 761 -21.19 39.49 -0.08
N ALA A 762 -21.59 38.26 0.21
CA ALA A 762 -22.97 37.81 0.03
C ALA A 762 -23.94 38.60 0.94
N VAL A 763 -23.52 38.92 2.17
CA VAL A 763 -24.30 39.71 3.12
C VAL A 763 -24.40 41.17 2.65
N THR A 764 -23.28 41.80 2.26
CA THR A 764 -23.27 43.21 1.81
C THR A 764 -24.06 43.39 0.52
N VAL A 765 -23.96 42.46 -0.44
CA VAL A 765 -24.72 42.47 -1.69
C VAL A 765 -26.22 42.33 -1.41
N GLY A 766 -26.61 41.32 -0.58
CA GLY A 766 -28.01 41.11 -0.25
C GLY A 766 -28.64 42.31 0.49
N ALA A 767 -27.94 42.87 1.49
CA ALA A 767 -28.38 44.05 2.24
C ALA A 767 -28.49 45.30 1.33
N ALA A 768 -27.55 45.49 0.42
CA ALA A 768 -27.62 46.58 -0.56
C ALA A 768 -28.81 46.43 -1.51
N LEU A 769 -29.14 45.24 -1.96
CA LEU A 769 -30.32 44.97 -2.81
C LEU A 769 -31.64 45.21 -2.08
N VAL A 770 -31.75 44.81 -0.81
CA VAL A 770 -32.94 45.07 0.02
C VAL A 770 -33.11 46.59 0.22
N ARG A 771 -32.04 47.33 0.59
CA ARG A 771 -32.08 48.79 0.74
C ARG A 771 -32.35 49.48 -0.59
N ALA A 772 -31.82 48.96 -1.71
CA ALA A 772 -32.08 49.53 -3.04
C ALA A 772 -33.56 49.39 -3.43
N ARG A 773 -34.21 48.29 -3.11
CA ARG A 773 -35.63 48.10 -3.35
C ARG A 773 -36.50 49.05 -2.50
N ILE A 774 -36.16 49.23 -1.23
CA ILE A 774 -36.85 50.20 -0.35
C ILE A 774 -36.72 51.63 -0.93
N ALA A 775 -35.52 52.03 -1.42
CA ALA A 775 -35.30 53.33 -2.05
C ALA A 775 -36.11 53.49 -3.34
N GLU A 776 -36.20 52.45 -4.18
CA GLU A 776 -36.97 52.43 -5.42
C GLU A 776 -38.47 52.59 -5.14
N GLU A 777 -38.98 51.83 -4.15
CA GLU A 777 -40.39 51.92 -3.70
C GLU A 777 -40.72 53.31 -3.10
N ALA A 778 -39.74 53.97 -2.50
CA ALA A 778 -39.87 55.37 -2.00
C ALA A 778 -39.69 56.43 -3.09
N GLY A 779 -39.36 56.04 -4.31
CA GLY A 779 -39.11 56.98 -5.44
C GLY A 779 -37.70 57.57 -5.49
N ASP A 780 -36.79 57.18 -4.62
CA ASP A 780 -35.38 57.62 -4.64
C ASP A 780 -34.55 56.72 -5.57
N THR A 781 -34.74 56.93 -6.87
CA THR A 781 -34.07 56.19 -7.94
C THR A 781 -32.55 56.38 -7.93
N ALA A 782 -32.08 57.57 -7.50
CA ALA A 782 -30.65 57.85 -7.44
C ALA A 782 -29.95 56.96 -6.39
N THR A 783 -30.51 56.80 -5.21
CA THR A 783 -29.99 55.90 -4.17
C THR A 783 -30.13 54.44 -4.58
N ALA A 784 -31.26 54.05 -5.20
CA ALA A 784 -31.44 52.70 -5.72
C ALA A 784 -30.36 52.34 -6.74
N HIS A 785 -30.11 53.20 -7.74
CA HIS A 785 -29.06 53.00 -8.75
C HIS A 785 -27.66 52.87 -8.12
N ARG A 786 -27.30 53.69 -7.15
CA ARG A 786 -26.02 53.65 -6.47
C ARG A 786 -25.81 52.34 -5.70
N LEU A 787 -26.81 51.91 -4.96
CA LEU A 787 -26.78 50.67 -4.17
C LEU A 787 -26.71 49.41 -5.07
N VAL A 788 -27.47 49.41 -6.18
CA VAL A 788 -27.39 48.30 -7.17
C VAL A 788 -26.03 48.29 -7.85
N ALA A 789 -25.45 49.45 -8.20
CA ALA A 789 -24.10 49.51 -8.77
C ALA A 789 -23.06 48.92 -7.81
N GLN A 790 -23.11 49.30 -6.54
CA GLN A 790 -22.23 48.78 -5.51
C GLN A 790 -22.40 47.23 -5.37
N ALA A 791 -23.64 46.76 -5.29
CA ALA A 791 -23.95 45.32 -5.22
C ALA A 791 -23.40 44.58 -6.42
N LEU A 792 -23.50 45.07 -7.64
CA LEU A 792 -22.96 44.47 -8.84
C LEU A 792 -21.42 44.36 -8.81
N LEU A 793 -20.73 45.40 -8.33
CA LEU A 793 -19.27 45.40 -8.21
C LEU A 793 -18.78 44.35 -7.20
N ASP A 794 -19.41 44.27 -6.04
CA ASP A 794 -19.07 43.33 -4.99
C ASP A 794 -19.39 41.88 -5.40
N ALA A 795 -20.55 41.68 -6.00
CA ALA A 795 -21.01 40.35 -6.44
C ALA A 795 -20.19 39.77 -7.60
N ARG A 796 -19.67 40.63 -8.49
CA ARG A 796 -18.90 40.21 -9.65
C ARG A 796 -17.64 39.42 -9.27
N ARG A 797 -16.96 39.83 -8.20
CA ARG A 797 -15.75 39.14 -7.69
C ARG A 797 -16.03 37.72 -7.23
N GLU A 798 -17.18 37.50 -6.59
CA GLU A 798 -17.61 36.20 -6.05
C GLU A 798 -18.47 35.41 -7.05
N ARG A 799 -18.85 35.99 -8.21
CA ARG A 799 -19.82 35.48 -9.18
C ARG A 799 -21.20 35.24 -8.58
N LEU A 800 -21.58 36.01 -7.60
CA LEU A 800 -22.81 35.85 -6.82
C LEU A 800 -24.03 36.28 -7.64
N ARG A 801 -24.71 35.35 -8.31
CA ARG A 801 -25.84 35.66 -9.20
C ARG A 801 -27.20 35.55 -8.51
N ARG A 802 -27.32 34.67 -7.54
CA ARG A 802 -28.58 34.30 -6.94
C ARG A 802 -29.35 35.48 -6.31
N PRO A 803 -28.74 36.39 -5.53
CA PRO A 803 -29.46 37.53 -4.97
C PRO A 803 -30.13 38.42 -6.02
N PHE A 804 -29.54 38.62 -7.20
CA PHE A 804 -30.14 39.41 -8.30
C PHE A 804 -31.27 38.64 -8.97
N LEU A 805 -31.19 37.34 -9.11
CA LEU A 805 -32.24 36.49 -9.67
C LEU A 805 -33.45 36.42 -8.72
N ASN A 806 -33.19 36.35 -7.40
CA ASN A 806 -34.23 36.36 -6.37
C ASN A 806 -34.85 37.73 -6.11
N ALA A 807 -34.18 38.84 -6.50
CA ALA A 807 -34.70 40.18 -6.26
C ALA A 807 -36.05 40.43 -6.89
N GLY A 808 -36.44 39.67 -7.94
CA GLY A 808 -37.72 39.80 -8.59
C GLY A 808 -37.77 40.74 -9.78
N ALA A 809 -38.98 41.20 -10.13
CA ALA A 809 -39.21 41.97 -11.36
C ALA A 809 -38.69 43.46 -11.29
N TRP A 810 -38.65 44.03 -10.10
CA TRP A 810 -38.32 45.45 -9.88
C TRP A 810 -36.91 45.82 -10.34
N ILE A 811 -35.94 44.91 -10.24
CA ILE A 811 -34.56 45.15 -10.56
C ILE A 811 -34.27 45.17 -12.08
N ARG A 812 -35.12 44.53 -12.89
CA ARG A 812 -34.92 44.39 -14.35
C ARG A 812 -34.85 45.74 -15.08
N PRO A 813 -35.75 46.71 -14.83
CA PRO A 813 -35.64 48.04 -15.43
C PRO A 813 -34.34 48.72 -15.07
N LEU A 814 -33.86 48.60 -13.81
CA LEU A 814 -32.61 49.24 -13.36
C LEU A 814 -31.39 48.62 -14.07
N LEU A 815 -31.36 47.29 -14.18
CA LEU A 815 -30.27 46.59 -14.88
C LEU A 815 -30.22 46.84 -16.40
N ALA A 816 -31.31 47.37 -16.98
CA ALA A 816 -31.38 47.78 -18.37
C ALA A 816 -30.80 49.19 -18.59
N THR A 817 -30.59 50.01 -17.54
CA THR A 817 -29.98 51.33 -17.65
C THR A 817 -28.50 51.23 -17.98
N ALA A 818 -27.97 52.18 -18.78
CA ALA A 818 -26.63 52.12 -19.35
C ALA A 818 -25.48 51.82 -18.34
N PRO A 819 -25.35 52.46 -17.17
CA PRO A 819 -24.27 52.15 -16.24
C PRO A 819 -24.38 50.76 -15.63
N LEU A 820 -25.60 50.35 -15.19
CA LEU A 820 -25.83 49.08 -14.54
C LEU A 820 -25.76 47.91 -15.50
N HIS A 821 -26.26 48.09 -16.74
CA HIS A 821 -26.17 47.11 -17.80
C HIS A 821 -24.71 46.73 -18.10
N ALA A 822 -23.81 47.73 -18.17
CA ALA A 822 -22.40 47.48 -18.41
C ALA A 822 -21.73 46.67 -17.25
N LEU A 823 -22.15 46.92 -16.00
CA LEU A 823 -21.67 46.20 -14.83
C LEU A 823 -22.19 44.72 -14.76
N ALA A 824 -23.43 44.50 -15.25
CA ALA A 824 -24.08 43.20 -15.26
C ALA A 824 -23.69 42.31 -16.47
N ALA A 825 -23.25 42.95 -17.57
CA ALA A 825 -23.01 42.30 -18.83
C ALA A 825 -21.89 41.21 -18.76
N GLY A 826 -22.15 40.07 -19.35
CA GLY A 826 -21.20 38.94 -19.49
C GLY A 826 -21.08 38.01 -18.28
N TRP A 827 -21.64 38.38 -17.12
CA TRP A 827 -21.63 37.49 -15.95
C TRP A 827 -23.04 37.28 -15.31
N LEU A 828 -23.90 38.26 -15.30
CA LEU A 828 -25.26 38.20 -14.77
C LEU A 828 -26.30 38.10 -15.90
N THR A 829 -26.11 38.89 -16.98
CA THR A 829 -26.94 38.87 -18.17
C THR A 829 -26.16 38.33 -19.36
N PRO A 830 -26.77 37.53 -20.27
CA PRO A 830 -26.09 37.16 -21.51
C PRO A 830 -25.62 38.43 -22.23
N GLY A 831 -24.35 38.51 -22.58
CA GLY A 831 -23.85 39.59 -23.45
C GLY A 831 -24.59 39.59 -24.79
N PRO A 832 -24.66 40.73 -25.52
CA PRO A 832 -25.22 40.75 -26.85
C PRO A 832 -24.51 39.70 -27.70
N PRO A 833 -25.26 38.94 -28.53
CA PRO A 833 -24.66 37.91 -29.38
C PRO A 833 -23.60 38.58 -30.27
N ARG A 834 -22.38 38.07 -30.19
CA ARG A 834 -21.33 38.48 -31.14
C ARG A 834 -21.79 38.02 -32.50
N ARG A 835 -21.95 39.01 -33.44
CA ARG A 835 -22.31 38.76 -34.82
C ARG A 835 -21.34 37.72 -35.40
N GLY A 836 -21.87 36.52 -35.68
CA GLY A 836 -21.15 35.45 -36.39
C GLY A 836 -20.88 34.17 -35.61
N GLU A 837 -21.34 33.98 -34.36
CA GLU A 837 -21.28 32.71 -33.66
C GLU A 837 -22.63 31.99 -33.72
N PRO A 838 -22.67 30.71 -34.15
CA PRO A 838 -23.89 29.92 -34.05
C PRO A 838 -24.27 29.71 -32.57
N PRO A 839 -25.57 29.43 -32.27
CA PRO A 839 -26.02 29.26 -30.89
C PRO A 839 -25.22 28.16 -30.24
N ARG A 840 -24.42 28.53 -29.25
CA ARG A 840 -23.77 27.56 -28.38
C ARG A 840 -24.85 26.96 -27.47
N THR A 841 -25.35 25.78 -27.83
CA THR A 841 -25.73 24.77 -26.84
C THR A 841 -24.44 24.47 -26.12
N GLU A 842 -24.26 24.98 -24.88
CA GLU A 842 -23.19 24.54 -24.02
C GLU A 842 -23.40 23.04 -23.79
N PRO A 843 -22.52 22.18 -24.34
CA PRO A 843 -22.38 20.85 -23.75
C PRO A 843 -21.78 21.10 -22.36
N LEU A 844 -22.31 20.45 -21.36
CA LEU A 844 -21.64 20.21 -20.10
C LEU A 844 -20.16 19.90 -20.39
N PRO A 845 -19.19 20.54 -19.66
CA PRO A 845 -17.82 20.10 -19.77
C PRO A 845 -17.81 18.60 -19.48
N PRO A 846 -17.27 17.78 -20.37
CA PRO A 846 -17.17 16.36 -20.08
C PRO A 846 -16.38 16.22 -18.79
N LEU A 847 -16.88 15.43 -17.86
CA LEU A 847 -16.08 14.75 -16.89
C LEU A 847 -14.80 14.35 -17.60
N LEU A 848 -13.65 14.82 -17.13
CA LEU A 848 -12.34 14.59 -17.72
C LEU A 848 -12.08 13.09 -17.92
N VAL A 849 -12.58 12.55 -18.99
CA VAL A 849 -11.90 11.47 -19.67
C VAL A 849 -10.72 12.16 -20.33
N ALA A 850 -9.55 12.05 -19.73
CA ALA A 850 -8.31 12.41 -20.38
C ALA A 850 -8.30 11.61 -21.69
N ALA A 851 -8.46 12.30 -22.82
CA ALA A 851 -8.33 11.65 -24.11
C ALA A 851 -6.96 10.97 -24.09
N GLU A 852 -6.96 9.65 -24.24
CA GLU A 852 -5.73 8.85 -24.15
C GLU A 852 -4.65 9.48 -25.04
N LEU A 853 -3.49 9.72 -24.48
CA LEU A 853 -2.35 10.19 -25.23
C LEU A 853 -1.92 9.05 -26.18
N SER A 854 -1.70 9.36 -27.44
CA SER A 854 -1.06 8.39 -28.34
C SER A 854 0.36 8.10 -27.85
N GLY A 855 0.92 6.93 -28.19
CA GLY A 855 2.28 6.56 -27.81
C GLY A 855 3.30 7.67 -28.13
N ARG A 856 3.17 8.33 -29.29
CA ARG A 856 4.05 9.44 -29.70
C ARG A 856 3.86 10.72 -28.87
N GLU A 857 2.63 11.01 -28.45
CA GLU A 857 2.35 12.13 -27.54
C GLU A 857 2.88 11.87 -26.14
N HIS A 858 2.84 10.60 -25.69
CA HIS A 858 3.43 10.18 -24.43
C HIS A 858 4.96 10.30 -24.47
N ASP A 859 5.61 9.84 -25.55
CA ASP A 859 7.05 9.98 -25.77
C ASP A 859 7.51 11.44 -25.70
N VAL A 860 6.75 12.35 -26.32
CA VAL A 860 7.03 13.80 -26.30
C VAL A 860 6.82 14.37 -24.89
N LEU A 861 5.78 13.95 -24.19
CA LEU A 861 5.47 14.40 -22.84
C LEU A 861 6.54 13.96 -21.82
N GLU A 862 7.06 12.75 -21.95
CA GLU A 862 8.13 12.24 -21.10
C GLU A 862 9.44 13.07 -21.24
N ARG A 863 9.84 13.40 -22.48
CA ARG A 863 11.00 14.27 -22.72
C ARG A 863 10.75 15.70 -22.25
N LEU A 864 9.51 16.17 -22.39
CA LEU A 864 9.09 17.46 -21.84
C LEU A 864 9.28 17.53 -20.32
N ALA A 865 8.99 16.41 -19.62
CA ALA A 865 9.18 16.31 -18.17
C ALA A 865 10.66 16.26 -17.76
N ARG A 866 11.53 15.76 -18.65
CA ARG A 866 13.00 15.79 -18.49
C ARG A 866 13.61 17.17 -18.81
N MET A 867 12.80 18.20 -19.00
CA MET A 867 13.21 19.60 -19.29
C MET A 867 13.90 19.82 -20.65
N MET A 868 13.80 18.87 -21.58
CA MET A 868 14.39 18.99 -22.91
C MET A 868 13.70 20.05 -23.74
N SER A 869 14.45 20.84 -24.49
CA SER A 869 13.91 21.83 -25.44
C SER A 869 13.18 21.13 -26.60
N THR A 870 12.41 21.88 -27.38
CA THR A 870 11.67 21.32 -28.52
C THR A 870 12.63 20.74 -29.58
N GLU A 871 13.79 21.37 -29.75
CA GLU A 871 14.87 20.96 -30.64
C GLU A 871 15.55 19.67 -30.17
N GLU A 872 15.81 19.54 -28.86
CA GLU A 872 16.36 18.34 -28.25
C GLU A 872 15.39 17.16 -28.32
N ILE A 873 14.08 17.40 -28.06
CA ILE A 873 13.04 16.37 -28.22
C ILE A 873 12.96 15.90 -29.67
N ALA A 874 13.07 16.84 -30.63
CA ALA A 874 13.06 16.51 -32.04
C ALA A 874 14.25 15.64 -32.44
N ALA A 875 15.44 15.95 -31.94
CA ALA A 875 16.65 15.18 -32.17
C ALA A 875 16.56 13.79 -31.54
N ASP A 876 16.09 13.70 -30.27
CA ASP A 876 16.00 12.43 -29.51
C ASP A 876 14.96 11.47 -30.10
N LEU A 877 13.85 11.98 -30.64
CA LEU A 877 12.78 11.18 -31.23
C LEU A 877 12.90 10.99 -32.73
N TYR A 878 13.97 11.52 -33.37
CA TYR A 878 14.17 11.54 -34.83
C TYR A 878 12.96 12.13 -35.57
N LEU A 879 12.43 13.24 -35.07
CA LEU A 879 11.29 13.98 -35.62
C LEU A 879 11.71 15.38 -36.09
N SER A 880 10.88 16.00 -36.93
CA SER A 880 11.05 17.43 -37.21
C SER A 880 10.57 18.27 -36.01
N VAL A 881 11.19 19.45 -35.80
CA VAL A 881 10.77 20.41 -34.79
C VAL A 881 9.29 20.77 -34.93
N ASN A 882 8.79 20.89 -36.14
CA ASN A 882 7.38 21.19 -36.43
C ASN A 882 6.46 20.02 -36.03
N THR A 883 6.90 18.78 -36.19
CA THR A 883 6.15 17.58 -35.75
C THR A 883 6.06 17.56 -34.24
N VAL A 884 7.14 17.85 -33.50
CA VAL A 884 7.15 17.94 -32.05
C VAL A 884 6.22 19.07 -31.56
N LYS A 885 6.22 20.26 -32.20
CA LYS A 885 5.29 21.35 -31.88
C LYS A 885 3.84 20.94 -32.07
N THR A 886 3.55 20.12 -33.10
CA THR A 886 2.19 19.61 -33.35
C THR A 886 1.76 18.63 -32.26
N HIS A 887 2.63 17.72 -31.84
CA HIS A 887 2.36 16.82 -30.71
C HIS A 887 2.21 17.57 -29.39
N LEU A 888 3.03 18.57 -29.10
CA LEU A 888 2.91 19.41 -27.91
C LEU A 888 1.57 20.16 -27.90
N LYS A 889 1.13 20.69 -29.03
CA LYS A 889 -0.19 21.35 -29.14
C LYS A 889 -1.33 20.36 -28.86
N SER A 890 -1.21 19.14 -29.34
CA SER A 890 -2.19 18.08 -29.06
C SER A 890 -2.17 17.63 -27.61
N VAL A 891 -0.98 17.44 -27.01
CA VAL A 891 -0.79 17.13 -25.59
C VAL A 891 -1.41 18.21 -24.73
N TYR A 892 -1.12 19.49 -24.99
CA TYR A 892 -1.67 20.62 -24.23
C TYR A 892 -3.20 20.66 -24.31
N ARG A 893 -3.77 20.41 -25.48
CA ARG A 893 -5.21 20.33 -25.68
C ARG A 893 -5.82 19.16 -24.89
N LYS A 894 -5.21 17.97 -24.94
CA LYS A 894 -5.69 16.76 -24.25
C LYS A 894 -5.58 16.86 -22.73
N LEU A 895 -4.54 17.54 -22.23
CA LEU A 895 -4.35 17.81 -20.80
C LEU A 895 -5.09 19.08 -20.32
N ALA A 896 -5.78 19.78 -21.22
CA ALA A 896 -6.48 21.05 -20.95
C ALA A 896 -5.59 22.12 -20.31
N VAL A 897 -4.35 22.28 -20.78
CA VAL A 897 -3.35 23.23 -20.30
C VAL A 897 -2.80 24.09 -21.44
N ASN A 898 -2.21 25.23 -21.11
CA ASN A 898 -1.68 26.17 -22.10
C ASN A 898 -0.16 26.41 -21.98
N ARG A 899 0.46 25.88 -20.94
CA ARG A 899 1.87 26.13 -20.64
C ARG A 899 2.62 24.83 -20.35
N ARG A 900 3.91 24.80 -20.70
CA ARG A 900 4.80 23.69 -20.52
C ARG A 900 4.80 23.12 -19.08
N ASN A 901 5.01 23.99 -18.10
CA ASN A 901 5.08 23.60 -16.69
C ASN A 901 3.74 23.05 -16.16
N GLU A 902 2.62 23.56 -16.70
CA GLU A 902 1.28 23.06 -16.39
C GLU A 902 1.06 21.67 -16.98
N ALA A 903 1.57 21.43 -18.18
CA ALA A 903 1.46 20.12 -18.83
C ALA A 903 2.19 19.02 -18.04
N VAL A 904 3.42 19.30 -17.59
CA VAL A 904 4.20 18.37 -16.77
C VAL A 904 3.54 18.12 -15.41
N ARG A 905 3.07 19.18 -14.75
CA ARG A 905 2.34 19.06 -13.49
C ARG A 905 1.07 18.24 -13.66
N ARG A 906 0.26 18.57 -14.67
CA ARG A 906 -0.99 17.88 -14.96
C ARG A 906 -0.81 16.43 -15.35
N ALA A 907 0.27 16.11 -16.10
CA ALA A 907 0.62 14.75 -16.45
C ALA A 907 0.99 13.90 -15.22
N ARG A 908 1.71 14.47 -14.25
CA ARG A 908 2.01 13.83 -12.97
C ARG A 908 0.74 13.63 -12.12
N GLU A 909 -0.14 14.63 -12.07
CA GLU A 909 -1.44 14.52 -11.41
C GLU A 909 -2.30 13.38 -11.98
N LEU A 910 -2.23 13.17 -13.28
CA LEU A 910 -2.96 12.11 -14.00
C LEU A 910 -2.19 10.78 -14.09
N ARG A 911 -1.03 10.66 -13.45
CA ARG A 911 -0.15 9.47 -13.50
C ARG A 911 0.21 9.03 -14.93
N LEU A 912 0.40 9.97 -15.81
CA LEU A 912 0.87 9.78 -17.18
C LEU A 912 2.40 9.91 -17.31
N LEU A 913 3.07 10.24 -16.19
CA LEU A 913 4.53 10.39 -16.03
C LEU A 913 4.96 9.81 -14.70
#